data_ceedf8b1d9df8eccb05840135d55eda7
#
_entry.id   ceedf8b1d9df8eccb05840135d55eda7
#
_cell.length_a   1.000
_cell.length_b   1.000
_cell.length_c   1.000
_cell.angle_alpha   90.00
_cell.angle_beta   90.00
_cell.angle_gamma   90.00
#
_symmetry.space_group_name_H-M   'P 1'
#
loop_
_entity.id
_entity.type
_entity.pdbx_description
1 polymer ?
#
loop_
_entity_poly.entity_id
_entity_poly.type
_entity_poly.pdbx_seq_one_letter_code
_entity_poly.pdbx_strand_id
1 'polypeptide(L)'
;MDNAKPTPSLEQQPVTVLWGVGQERAALLARLGIQSVEDLLLHCPRRYEDRRHTVPIRTLQEGQTALVHGRILAHGVKKFKRGTKSIYELILDDGTGRLYCRWWNMPFLEKVFHVGDQLIVYGTVRYLRPATMDHPETEILEDGDEAGAHFERITPIYPLTEGLTQRWLRGLIWRTLQQTSGRIEDRHLILVQAGFMPRAEAVRALHFPAELEEAERARHRLAMEELLEWQLKLQKRRWTLQQRARALPCSGDNNRLIKPFLSRLHFKLTQAQTRVLREIRQDMGGECPMRRLLQGDVGSGKTVVAACTALMALESGFDVAFMAPTTILAEQHHQTFRQWLEPLGVPVSFHISGRQAEGSPGAAPQLAIGTHALITQDFSLPRLGLVIIDEQHKFGVAQREALVRKGRYPHLLIMTATPIPRTLALTLYGDLDVSILDERPPGRGQIHTYVRTPDKAPQVWEFVRKQLEEGRQAYVVYPRLEEGDSDNGLKALQDEFENVQRRLAPWRVDLIHGRMPAAEREHVMAGFRANRIQALLATSVIEVGVDVPNATIMVVENAERFGLAQLHQLRGRIGRGAHTSHCILLAGAKSAEAIERLKILAHHQDGFAIAEADLNLRGPGELCGQAQSGLPPFRFADLCKDLALVQKARELARAQIEAASMRH
;
A
#
# COMPACT_ATOMS: atom_id res chain seq x y z
N MET A 1 21.40 -51.29 10.81
CA MET A 1 21.44 -49.87 10.38
C MET A 1 19.99 -49.43 10.25
N ASP A 2 19.47 -48.83 11.31
CA ASP A 2 18.09 -48.33 11.37
C ASP A 2 17.90 -47.21 10.36
N ASN A 3 17.03 -47.45 9.37
CA ASN A 3 16.49 -46.44 8.47
C ASN A 3 15.50 -45.57 9.25
N ALA A 4 15.99 -44.68 10.12
CA ALA A 4 15.16 -43.68 10.74
C ALA A 4 14.64 -42.77 9.61
N LYS A 5 13.32 -42.83 9.32
CA LYS A 5 12.66 -41.89 8.41
C LYS A 5 12.99 -40.46 8.88
N PRO A 6 13.42 -39.55 8.00
CA PRO A 6 13.71 -38.17 8.40
C PRO A 6 12.50 -37.57 9.10
N THR A 7 12.70 -37.03 10.27
CA THR A 7 11.64 -36.36 11.04
C THR A 7 11.06 -35.22 10.18
N PRO A 8 9.74 -35.15 9.93
CA PRO A 8 9.16 -34.10 9.08
C PRO A 8 9.46 -32.74 9.62
N SER A 9 9.61 -31.73 8.74
CA SER A 9 9.85 -30.35 9.13
C SER A 9 8.69 -29.79 9.95
N LEU A 10 8.90 -28.73 10.73
CA LEU A 10 7.84 -28.12 11.55
C LEU A 10 6.67 -27.58 10.70
N GLU A 11 6.93 -27.15 9.47
CA GLU A 11 5.92 -26.76 8.47
C GLU A 11 5.00 -27.92 8.08
N GLN A 12 5.54 -29.11 7.96
CA GLN A 12 4.82 -30.31 7.54
C GLN A 12 4.09 -31.01 8.69
N GLN A 13 4.37 -30.63 9.93
CA GLN A 13 3.72 -31.21 11.11
C GLN A 13 2.42 -30.48 11.43
N PRO A 14 1.24 -31.15 11.32
CA PRO A 14 -0.02 -30.53 11.70
C PRO A 14 -0.07 -30.29 13.21
N VAL A 15 -0.80 -29.24 13.64
CA VAL A 15 -0.95 -28.91 15.07
C VAL A 15 -1.55 -30.03 15.92
N THR A 16 -2.23 -30.98 15.29
CA THR A 16 -2.83 -32.14 15.97
C THR A 16 -1.82 -33.10 16.59
N VAL A 17 -0.54 -33.02 16.23
CA VAL A 17 0.52 -33.81 16.88
C VAL A 17 0.88 -33.28 18.27
N LEU A 18 0.46 -32.03 18.58
CA LEU A 18 0.75 -31.41 19.86
C LEU A 18 -0.21 -31.90 20.94
N TRP A 19 0.36 -32.19 22.12
CA TRP A 19 -0.43 -32.64 23.26
C TRP A 19 -1.48 -31.58 23.62
N GLY A 20 -2.72 -32.04 23.82
CA GLY A 20 -3.85 -31.17 24.17
C GLY A 20 -4.54 -30.51 22.96
N VAL A 21 -4.14 -30.83 21.71
CA VAL A 21 -4.78 -30.34 20.49
C VAL A 21 -5.56 -31.47 19.80
N GLY A 22 -6.83 -31.63 20.19
CA GLY A 22 -7.76 -32.52 19.49
C GLY A 22 -8.38 -31.84 18.26
N GLN A 23 -9.22 -32.57 17.52
CA GLN A 23 -9.86 -32.10 16.27
C GLN A 23 -10.62 -30.78 16.44
N GLU A 24 -11.39 -30.61 17.54
CA GLU A 24 -12.13 -29.37 17.82
C GLU A 24 -11.20 -28.16 17.97
N ARG A 25 -10.13 -28.29 18.76
CA ARG A 25 -9.14 -27.24 18.96
C ARG A 25 -8.35 -26.93 17.71
N ALA A 26 -8.02 -27.96 16.93
CA ALA A 26 -7.38 -27.77 15.63
C ALA A 26 -8.27 -26.98 14.66
N ALA A 27 -9.59 -27.21 14.66
CA ALA A 27 -10.53 -26.41 13.87
C ALA A 27 -10.60 -24.96 14.33
N LEU A 28 -10.51 -24.70 15.63
CA LEU A 28 -10.45 -23.31 16.17
C LEU A 28 -9.12 -22.63 15.81
N LEU A 29 -7.99 -23.34 15.89
CA LEU A 29 -6.69 -22.83 15.45
C LEU A 29 -6.66 -22.54 13.96
N ALA A 30 -7.30 -23.36 13.12
CA ALA A 30 -7.41 -23.14 11.69
C ALA A 30 -8.15 -21.84 11.33
N ARG A 31 -9.12 -21.39 12.15
CA ARG A 31 -9.77 -20.07 11.99
C ARG A 31 -8.80 -18.90 12.19
N LEU A 32 -7.70 -19.10 12.94
CA LEU A 32 -6.62 -18.14 13.13
C LEU A 32 -5.50 -18.29 12.08
N GLY A 33 -5.67 -19.19 11.09
CA GLY A 33 -4.66 -19.49 10.08
C GLY A 33 -3.54 -20.41 10.59
N ILE A 34 -3.74 -21.08 11.73
CA ILE A 34 -2.74 -21.96 12.37
C ILE A 34 -3.11 -23.41 12.02
N GLN A 35 -2.35 -24.05 11.13
CA GLN A 35 -2.55 -25.41 10.69
C GLN A 35 -1.35 -26.32 11.02
N SER A 36 -0.15 -25.75 11.00
CA SER A 36 1.10 -26.45 11.29
C SER A 36 1.71 -26.03 12.62
N VAL A 37 2.66 -26.81 13.11
CA VAL A 37 3.46 -26.44 14.30
C VAL A 37 4.21 -25.14 14.06
N GLU A 38 4.72 -24.92 12.86
CA GLU A 38 5.39 -23.67 12.51
C GLU A 38 4.43 -22.48 12.51
N ASP A 39 3.20 -22.62 11.99
CA ASP A 39 2.21 -21.54 12.06
C ASP A 39 1.93 -21.11 13.51
N LEU A 40 1.89 -22.10 14.43
CA LEU A 40 1.73 -21.80 15.85
C LEU A 40 2.91 -21.02 16.42
N LEU A 41 4.13 -21.41 16.09
CA LEU A 41 5.36 -20.76 16.53
C LEU A 41 5.58 -19.39 15.87
N LEU A 42 4.93 -19.10 14.75
CA LEU A 42 4.94 -17.82 14.05
C LEU A 42 3.66 -17.00 14.31
N HIS A 43 2.80 -17.43 15.25
CA HIS A 43 1.59 -16.66 15.58
C HIS A 43 1.93 -15.41 16.38
N CYS A 44 1.96 -14.27 15.69
CA CYS A 44 2.43 -13.00 16.25
C CYS A 44 1.52 -12.48 17.37
N PRO A 45 2.05 -12.13 18.55
CA PRO A 45 1.30 -11.43 19.58
C PRO A 45 0.80 -10.07 19.07
N ARG A 46 -0.41 -9.68 19.46
CA ARG A 46 -0.98 -8.36 19.16
C ARG A 46 -0.33 -7.24 19.98
N ARG A 47 0.04 -7.53 21.22
CA ARG A 47 0.72 -6.63 22.16
C ARG A 47 1.35 -7.44 23.27
N TYR A 48 2.17 -6.77 24.06
CA TYR A 48 2.76 -7.32 25.28
C TYR A 48 2.28 -6.55 26.51
N GLU A 49 2.17 -7.25 27.63
CA GLU A 49 1.89 -6.68 28.93
C GLU A 49 3.06 -6.99 29.87
N ASP A 50 3.62 -5.96 30.49
CA ASP A 50 4.67 -6.16 31.49
C ASP A 50 4.03 -6.61 32.81
N ARG A 51 4.21 -7.87 33.14
CA ARG A 51 3.69 -8.50 34.35
C ARG A 51 4.83 -8.94 35.29
N ARG A 52 5.99 -8.25 35.25
CA ARG A 52 7.16 -8.59 36.05
C ARG A 52 7.10 -8.08 37.49
N HIS A 53 6.31 -7.06 37.75
CA HIS A 53 6.27 -6.40 39.06
C HIS A 53 4.88 -6.43 39.64
N THR A 54 4.77 -7.02 40.85
CA THR A 54 3.57 -6.94 41.66
C THR A 54 3.49 -5.59 42.38
N VAL A 55 2.28 -5.04 42.45
CA VAL A 55 2.02 -3.77 43.13
C VAL A 55 1.30 -4.06 44.44
N PRO A 56 1.80 -3.57 45.58
CA PRO A 56 1.11 -3.71 46.86
C PRO A 56 -0.27 -3.06 46.83
N ILE A 57 -1.29 -3.73 47.39
CA ILE A 57 -2.68 -3.26 47.36
C ILE A 57 -2.81 -1.86 47.96
N ARG A 58 -2.04 -1.56 48.97
CA ARG A 58 -2.02 -0.25 49.63
C ARG A 58 -1.64 0.91 48.71
N THR A 59 -0.84 0.66 47.65
CA THR A 59 -0.29 1.67 46.74
C THR A 59 -1.05 1.79 45.45
N LEU A 60 -2.12 1.01 45.26
CA LEU A 60 -2.95 1.05 44.04
C LEU A 60 -3.59 2.43 43.85
N GLN A 61 -3.74 2.82 42.61
CA GLN A 61 -4.41 4.05 42.18
C GLN A 61 -5.63 3.74 41.31
N GLU A 62 -6.65 4.57 41.38
CA GLU A 62 -7.85 4.41 40.53
C GLU A 62 -7.50 4.58 39.06
N GLY A 63 -7.99 3.68 38.19
CA GLY A 63 -7.64 3.61 36.79
C GLY A 63 -6.31 2.92 36.47
N GLN A 64 -5.49 2.59 37.49
CA GLN A 64 -4.23 1.87 37.30
C GLN A 64 -4.49 0.41 36.93
N THR A 65 -3.82 -0.09 35.88
CA THR A 65 -3.73 -1.53 35.61
C THR A 65 -2.53 -2.09 36.37
N ALA A 66 -2.77 -3.07 37.23
CA ALA A 66 -1.75 -3.60 38.16
C ALA A 66 -1.83 -5.12 38.26
N LEU A 67 -0.66 -5.71 38.54
CA LEU A 67 -0.51 -7.10 38.95
C LEU A 67 -0.44 -7.13 40.49
N VAL A 68 -1.34 -7.87 41.09
CA VAL A 68 -1.39 -8.03 42.55
C VAL A 68 -1.27 -9.51 42.92
N HIS A 69 -0.42 -9.83 43.84
CA HIS A 69 -0.28 -11.16 44.42
C HIS A 69 -0.82 -11.16 45.85
N GLY A 70 -1.59 -12.15 46.22
CA GLY A 70 -2.12 -12.25 47.59
C GLY A 70 -2.80 -13.58 47.86
N ARG A 71 -3.31 -13.72 49.07
CA ARG A 71 -4.03 -14.90 49.56
C ARG A 71 -5.53 -14.64 49.59
N ILE A 72 -6.32 -15.63 49.14
CA ILE A 72 -7.77 -15.56 49.19
C ILE A 72 -8.25 -15.63 50.65
N LEU A 73 -8.88 -14.56 51.16
CA LEU A 73 -9.47 -14.53 52.50
C LEU A 73 -10.90 -15.05 52.51
N ALA A 74 -11.69 -14.68 51.51
CA ALA A 74 -13.08 -15.05 51.39
C ALA A 74 -13.55 -14.92 49.93
N HIS A 75 -14.54 -15.70 49.57
CA HIS A 75 -15.23 -15.56 48.28
C HIS A 75 -16.69 -16.01 48.41
N GLY A 76 -17.53 -15.63 47.41
CA GLY A 76 -18.92 -16.06 47.39
C GLY A 76 -19.72 -15.45 46.25
N VAL A 77 -20.89 -16.04 45.99
CA VAL A 77 -21.83 -15.59 44.95
C VAL A 77 -22.97 -14.78 45.58
N LYS A 78 -23.16 -13.54 45.12
CA LYS A 78 -24.35 -12.72 45.43
C LYS A 78 -25.30 -12.74 44.24
N LYS A 79 -26.57 -13.16 44.46
CA LYS A 79 -27.60 -13.21 43.44
C LYS A 79 -28.55 -12.02 43.57
N PHE A 80 -28.91 -11.39 42.45
CA PHE A 80 -29.79 -10.23 42.33
C PHE A 80 -30.95 -10.48 41.36
N LYS A 81 -31.96 -9.63 41.41
CA LYS A 81 -33.11 -9.67 40.47
C LYS A 81 -33.74 -11.07 40.39
N ARG A 82 -34.14 -11.64 41.55
CA ARG A 82 -34.76 -13.00 41.64
C ARG A 82 -33.90 -14.10 40.99
N GLY A 83 -32.56 -13.98 41.05
CA GLY A 83 -31.64 -15.01 40.58
C GLY A 83 -31.18 -14.89 39.12
N THR A 84 -31.67 -13.92 38.35
CA THR A 84 -31.28 -13.73 36.92
C THR A 84 -29.92 -13.06 36.72
N LYS A 85 -29.39 -12.38 37.74
CA LYS A 85 -28.03 -11.79 37.71
C LYS A 85 -27.25 -12.23 38.95
N SER A 86 -25.98 -12.54 38.76
CA SER A 86 -25.07 -12.92 39.85
C SER A 86 -23.77 -12.14 39.76
N ILE A 87 -23.18 -11.87 40.94
CA ILE A 87 -21.82 -11.40 41.08
C ILE A 87 -21.08 -12.43 41.91
N TYR A 88 -19.99 -12.95 41.37
CA TYR A 88 -18.99 -13.65 42.15
C TYR A 88 -17.99 -12.63 42.68
N GLU A 89 -17.76 -12.57 43.97
CA GLU A 89 -16.84 -11.64 44.63
C GLU A 89 -15.80 -12.46 45.41
N LEU A 90 -14.54 -12.11 45.27
CA LEU A 90 -13.39 -12.68 45.92
C LEU A 90 -12.61 -11.56 46.63
N ILE A 91 -12.15 -11.82 47.85
CA ILE A 91 -11.34 -10.89 48.64
C ILE A 91 -9.92 -11.44 48.71
N LEU A 92 -8.98 -10.69 48.16
CA LEU A 92 -7.54 -10.99 48.17
C LEU A 92 -6.84 -10.11 49.21
N ASP A 93 -5.87 -10.66 49.93
CA ASP A 93 -5.04 -9.96 50.89
C ASP A 93 -3.55 -10.23 50.62
N ASP A 94 -2.77 -9.17 50.50
CA ASP A 94 -1.32 -9.22 50.31
C ASP A 94 -0.53 -8.83 51.57
N GLY A 95 -1.20 -8.70 52.72
CA GLY A 95 -0.59 -8.20 53.95
C GLY A 95 -0.51 -6.66 54.05
N THR A 96 -0.70 -5.93 52.93
CA THR A 96 -0.73 -4.46 52.92
C THR A 96 -2.15 -3.86 52.82
N GLY A 97 -3.09 -4.65 52.30
CA GLY A 97 -4.46 -4.23 52.08
C GLY A 97 -5.34 -5.35 51.53
N ARG A 98 -6.60 -5.01 51.25
CA ARG A 98 -7.59 -5.95 50.69
C ARG A 98 -8.07 -5.48 49.34
N LEU A 99 -8.07 -6.38 48.35
CA LEU A 99 -8.57 -6.15 46.99
C LEU A 99 -9.81 -7.00 46.74
N TYR A 100 -10.89 -6.36 46.29
CA TYR A 100 -12.14 -7.00 45.93
C TYR A 100 -12.15 -7.25 44.42
N CYS A 101 -12.15 -8.53 44.01
CA CYS A 101 -12.23 -8.95 42.62
C CYS A 101 -13.66 -9.39 42.32
N ARG A 102 -14.27 -8.87 41.24
CA ARG A 102 -15.68 -9.12 40.92
C ARG A 102 -15.86 -9.65 39.53
N TRP A 103 -16.69 -10.67 39.37
CA TRP A 103 -17.09 -11.23 38.05
C TRP A 103 -18.60 -11.29 37.95
N TRP A 104 -19.14 -10.68 36.94
CA TRP A 104 -20.57 -10.64 36.66
C TRP A 104 -21.02 -11.88 35.92
N ASN A 105 -22.11 -12.54 36.35
CA ASN A 105 -22.70 -13.71 35.71
C ASN A 105 -21.76 -14.92 35.55
N MET A 106 -20.81 -15.08 36.48
CA MET A 106 -19.86 -16.21 36.49
C MET A 106 -19.92 -16.98 37.85
N PRO A 107 -21.09 -17.54 38.26
CA PRO A 107 -21.20 -18.21 39.53
C PRO A 107 -20.38 -19.50 39.63
N PHE A 108 -19.96 -20.09 38.49
CA PHE A 108 -19.14 -21.31 38.45
C PHE A 108 -17.74 -21.10 39.04
N LEU A 109 -17.26 -19.86 39.17
CA LEU A 109 -15.96 -19.55 39.75
C LEU A 109 -15.90 -19.89 41.26
N GLU A 110 -17.04 -20.01 41.93
CA GLU A 110 -17.12 -20.48 43.34
C GLU A 110 -16.53 -21.87 43.52
N LYS A 111 -16.54 -22.71 42.50
CA LYS A 111 -15.98 -24.06 42.50
C LYS A 111 -14.50 -24.12 42.12
N VAL A 112 -13.95 -23.01 41.64
CA VAL A 112 -12.57 -22.94 41.13
C VAL A 112 -11.60 -22.45 42.18
N PHE A 113 -12.03 -21.51 43.04
CA PHE A 113 -11.16 -20.88 44.02
C PHE A 113 -11.52 -21.34 45.44
N HIS A 114 -10.49 -21.50 46.29
CA HIS A 114 -10.65 -21.90 47.67
C HIS A 114 -10.03 -20.88 48.63
N VAL A 115 -10.60 -20.73 49.81
CA VAL A 115 -10.03 -19.87 50.85
C VAL A 115 -8.64 -20.41 51.22
N GLY A 116 -7.66 -19.53 51.17
CA GLY A 116 -6.28 -19.85 51.47
C GLY A 116 -5.37 -20.02 50.24
N ASP A 117 -5.94 -20.15 49.02
CA ASP A 117 -5.16 -20.22 47.78
C ASP A 117 -4.35 -18.95 47.60
N GLN A 118 -3.14 -19.10 47.09
CA GLN A 118 -2.31 -17.99 46.62
C GLN A 118 -2.75 -17.66 45.17
N LEU A 119 -3.11 -16.39 44.95
CA LEU A 119 -3.66 -15.93 43.70
C LEU A 119 -2.89 -14.73 43.17
N ILE A 120 -2.57 -14.76 41.89
CA ILE A 120 -2.15 -13.58 41.16
C ILE A 120 -3.34 -13.02 40.39
N VAL A 121 -3.53 -11.72 40.50
CA VAL A 121 -4.63 -10.97 39.87
C VAL A 121 -4.08 -9.84 39.02
N TYR A 122 -4.50 -9.77 37.76
CA TYR A 122 -4.13 -8.70 36.84
C TYR A 122 -5.40 -8.01 36.32
N GLY A 123 -5.50 -6.69 36.53
CA GLY A 123 -6.67 -5.95 36.12
C GLY A 123 -6.54 -4.46 36.37
N THR A 124 -7.57 -3.71 35.96
CA THR A 124 -7.65 -2.26 36.22
C THR A 124 -8.42 -1.99 37.49
N VAL A 125 -7.85 -1.19 38.36
CA VAL A 125 -8.49 -0.74 39.62
C VAL A 125 -9.61 0.21 39.27
N ARG A 126 -10.84 -0.16 39.62
CA ARG A 126 -12.04 0.63 39.32
C ARG A 126 -12.42 1.59 40.46
N TYR A 127 -12.22 1.16 41.68
CA TYR A 127 -12.48 1.95 42.91
C TYR A 127 -11.38 1.68 43.93
N LEU A 128 -11.10 2.69 44.79
CA LEU A 128 -10.11 2.56 45.86
C LEU A 128 -10.71 2.27 47.24
N ARG A 129 -11.99 2.56 47.42
CA ARG A 129 -12.66 2.39 48.74
C ARG A 129 -13.99 1.66 48.59
N PRO A 130 -13.99 0.33 48.71
CA PRO A 130 -12.83 -0.58 48.83
C PRO A 130 -12.10 -0.72 47.50
N ALA A 131 -10.79 -1.05 47.53
CA ALA A 131 -10.03 -1.32 46.33
C ALA A 131 -10.69 -2.48 45.56
N THR A 132 -11.08 -2.24 44.31
CA THR A 132 -11.91 -3.16 43.51
C THR A 132 -11.43 -3.26 42.09
N MET A 133 -11.36 -4.50 41.57
CA MET A 133 -11.17 -4.80 40.17
C MET A 133 -12.36 -5.60 39.64
N ASP A 134 -12.87 -5.21 38.44
CA ASP A 134 -13.95 -5.93 37.78
C ASP A 134 -13.36 -6.81 36.65
N HIS A 135 -13.75 -8.08 36.62
CA HIS A 135 -13.29 -9.09 35.64
C HIS A 135 -11.75 -9.18 35.49
N PRO A 136 -10.97 -9.18 36.61
CA PRO A 136 -9.53 -9.33 36.47
C PRO A 136 -9.18 -10.72 35.95
N GLU A 137 -8.04 -10.80 35.21
CA GLU A 137 -7.42 -12.09 34.93
C GLU A 137 -6.82 -12.65 36.24
N THR A 138 -6.99 -13.95 36.47
CA THR A 138 -6.52 -14.58 37.69
C THR A 138 -5.82 -15.89 37.40
N GLU A 139 -4.86 -16.23 38.27
CA GLU A 139 -4.18 -17.51 38.25
C GLU A 139 -3.84 -17.96 39.66
N ILE A 140 -4.23 -19.20 39.97
CA ILE A 140 -3.85 -19.86 41.22
C ILE A 140 -2.40 -20.30 41.11
N LEU A 141 -1.57 -19.95 42.09
CA LEU A 141 -0.20 -20.47 42.17
C LEU A 141 -0.24 -21.87 42.78
N GLU A 142 -0.06 -22.87 41.94
CA GLU A 142 0.20 -24.24 42.36
C GLU A 142 1.72 -24.46 42.37
N ASP A 143 2.22 -25.26 43.31
CA ASP A 143 3.63 -25.67 43.34
C ASP A 143 3.94 -26.58 42.14
N GLY A 144 4.27 -25.99 40.98
CA GLY A 144 4.58 -26.74 39.78
C GLY A 144 5.14 -25.87 38.62
N ASP A 145 5.93 -26.47 37.74
CA ASP A 145 6.73 -25.85 36.68
C ASP A 145 6.01 -24.96 35.65
N GLU A 146 4.68 -25.00 35.54
CA GLU A 146 3.92 -24.23 34.56
C GLU A 146 3.57 -22.79 34.99
N ALA A 147 3.68 -22.47 36.28
CA ALA A 147 3.39 -21.13 36.80
C ALA A 147 4.26 -20.05 36.19
N GLY A 148 5.50 -20.37 35.82
CA GLY A 148 6.42 -19.45 35.18
C GLY A 148 6.08 -19.01 33.76
N ALA A 149 5.09 -19.61 33.08
CA ALA A 149 4.74 -19.23 31.71
C ALA A 149 3.82 -18.00 31.62
N HIS A 150 3.16 -17.61 32.70
CA HIS A 150 2.06 -16.64 32.66
C HIS A 150 2.30 -15.36 33.44
N PHE A 151 3.17 -15.38 34.45
CA PHE A 151 3.44 -14.26 35.34
C PHE A 151 4.93 -14.05 35.59
N GLU A 152 5.30 -12.95 36.24
CA GLU A 152 6.69 -12.51 36.49
C GLU A 152 7.53 -12.29 35.21
N ARG A 153 6.88 -12.00 34.10
CA ARG A 153 7.53 -11.74 32.80
C ARG A 153 6.71 -10.82 31.93
N ILE A 154 7.29 -10.40 30.84
CA ILE A 154 6.56 -9.76 29.75
C ILE A 154 5.70 -10.83 29.07
N THR A 155 4.39 -10.62 29.12
CA THR A 155 3.37 -11.62 28.73
C THR A 155 2.76 -11.26 27.39
N PRO A 156 2.79 -12.16 26.38
CA PRO A 156 2.19 -11.92 25.08
C PRO A 156 0.66 -12.03 25.16
N ILE A 157 -0.02 -11.15 24.41
CA ILE A 157 -1.46 -11.18 24.19
C ILE A 157 -1.72 -11.48 22.71
N TYR A 158 -2.32 -12.61 22.44
CA TYR A 158 -2.56 -13.10 21.08
C TYR A 158 -3.93 -12.70 20.54
N PRO A 159 -4.08 -12.57 19.20
CA PRO A 159 -5.38 -12.64 18.56
C PRO A 159 -6.04 -13.98 18.87
N LEU A 160 -7.33 -13.98 19.21
CA LEU A 160 -8.10 -15.18 19.55
C LEU A 160 -9.35 -15.32 18.70
N THR A 161 -9.88 -16.53 18.63
CA THR A 161 -11.24 -16.82 18.16
C THR A 161 -12.11 -17.31 19.31
N GLU A 162 -13.43 -17.24 19.16
CA GLU A 162 -14.37 -17.77 20.15
C GLU A 162 -14.09 -19.23 20.47
N GLY A 163 -14.03 -19.58 21.74
CA GLY A 163 -13.71 -20.93 22.24
C GLY A 163 -12.23 -21.16 22.60
N LEU A 164 -11.32 -20.23 22.32
CA LEU A 164 -9.93 -20.27 22.77
C LEU A 164 -9.66 -19.22 23.86
N THR A 165 -8.79 -19.57 24.82
CA THR A 165 -8.36 -18.65 25.89
C THR A 165 -6.89 -18.28 25.75
N GLN A 166 -6.50 -17.06 26.22
CA GLN A 166 -5.09 -16.63 26.24
C GLN A 166 -4.19 -17.61 26.99
N ARG A 167 -4.67 -18.07 28.16
CA ARG A 167 -3.93 -19.00 29.02
C ARG A 167 -3.61 -20.30 28.27
N TRP A 168 -4.62 -20.91 27.66
CA TRP A 168 -4.43 -22.16 26.93
C TRP A 168 -3.46 -22.00 25.74
N LEU A 169 -3.61 -20.93 24.95
CA LEU A 169 -2.75 -20.71 23.78
C LEU A 169 -1.30 -20.39 24.18
N ARG A 170 -1.10 -19.57 25.22
CA ARG A 170 0.24 -19.33 25.78
C ARG A 170 0.91 -20.62 26.26
N GLY A 171 0.19 -21.44 27.04
CA GLY A 171 0.70 -22.72 27.53
C GLY A 171 1.02 -23.69 26.41
N LEU A 172 0.21 -23.73 25.34
CA LEU A 172 0.49 -24.55 24.17
C LEU A 172 1.78 -24.08 23.46
N ILE A 173 1.94 -22.79 23.19
CA ILE A 173 3.14 -22.23 22.56
C ILE A 173 4.38 -22.47 23.42
N TRP A 174 4.28 -22.27 24.74
CA TRP A 174 5.39 -22.51 25.68
C TRP A 174 5.89 -23.95 25.59
N ARG A 175 5.02 -24.93 25.73
CA ARG A 175 5.36 -26.35 25.63
C ARG A 175 5.94 -26.71 24.28
N THR A 176 5.36 -26.16 23.20
CA THR A 176 5.83 -26.39 21.85
C THR A 176 7.26 -25.84 21.66
N LEU A 177 7.56 -24.65 22.18
CA LEU A 177 8.91 -24.07 22.13
C LEU A 177 9.93 -24.94 22.87
N GLN A 178 9.59 -25.45 24.06
CA GLN A 178 10.47 -26.36 24.80
C GLN A 178 10.79 -27.64 24.05
N GLN A 179 9.79 -28.20 23.35
CA GLN A 179 9.95 -29.45 22.59
C GLN A 179 10.65 -29.26 21.24
N THR A 180 10.60 -28.07 20.67
CA THR A 180 11.04 -27.84 19.27
C THR A 180 12.25 -26.91 19.16
N SER A 181 12.80 -26.37 20.26
CA SER A 181 13.90 -25.39 20.23
C SER A 181 15.11 -25.83 19.42
N GLY A 182 15.51 -27.08 19.50
CA GLY A 182 16.61 -27.67 18.73
C GLY A 182 16.28 -27.99 17.27
N ARG A 183 15.04 -27.78 16.81
CA ARG A 183 14.56 -28.07 15.45
C ARG A 183 14.23 -26.82 14.64
N ILE A 184 14.34 -25.64 15.26
CA ILE A 184 14.12 -24.33 14.59
C ILE A 184 15.45 -23.92 13.97
N GLU A 185 15.62 -24.26 12.68
CA GLU A 185 16.84 -23.96 11.94
C GLU A 185 16.76 -22.60 11.25
N ASP A 186 17.93 -21.96 11.05
CA ASP A 186 18.04 -20.76 10.22
C ASP A 186 17.91 -21.11 8.74
N ARG A 187 16.83 -20.66 8.10
CA ARG A 187 16.58 -20.86 6.66
C ARG A 187 17.63 -20.12 5.80
N HIS A 188 18.13 -19.01 6.31
CA HIS A 188 19.06 -18.11 5.60
C HIS A 188 20.23 -17.75 6.51
N LEU A 189 21.33 -18.49 6.45
CA LEU A 189 22.53 -18.23 7.23
C LEU A 189 23.12 -16.82 6.99
N ILE A 190 22.87 -16.25 5.82
CA ILE A 190 23.30 -14.87 5.50
C ILE A 190 22.71 -13.83 6.47
N LEU A 191 21.56 -14.09 7.10
CA LEU A 191 20.97 -13.18 8.09
C LEU A 191 21.77 -13.16 9.38
N VAL A 192 22.21 -14.32 9.85
CA VAL A 192 23.09 -14.42 11.03
C VAL A 192 24.44 -13.75 10.74
N GLN A 193 24.99 -13.97 9.56
CA GLN A 193 26.23 -13.30 9.11
C GLN A 193 26.08 -11.77 9.01
N ALA A 194 24.86 -11.29 8.69
CA ALA A 194 24.54 -9.87 8.65
C ALA A 194 24.21 -9.25 10.02
N GLY A 195 24.39 -10.00 11.13
CA GLY A 195 24.23 -9.53 12.50
C GLY A 195 22.82 -9.64 13.08
N PHE A 196 21.90 -10.35 12.41
CA PHE A 196 20.60 -10.67 13.00
C PHE A 196 20.70 -11.86 13.95
N MET A 197 19.84 -11.89 14.98
CA MET A 197 19.80 -13.01 15.93
C MET A 197 19.42 -14.32 15.22
N PRO A 198 19.81 -15.50 15.75
CA PRO A 198 19.38 -16.78 15.24
C PRO A 198 17.85 -16.94 15.24
N ARG A 199 17.30 -17.69 14.29
CA ARG A 199 15.85 -17.86 14.15
C ARG A 199 15.18 -18.46 15.38
N ALA A 200 15.81 -19.47 15.99
CA ALA A 200 15.31 -20.09 17.21
C ALA A 200 15.19 -19.09 18.38
N GLU A 201 16.19 -18.23 18.53
CA GLU A 201 16.18 -17.17 19.52
C GLU A 201 15.09 -16.13 19.22
N ALA A 202 14.94 -15.71 17.94
CA ALA A 202 13.90 -14.79 17.53
C ALA A 202 12.50 -15.33 17.79
N VAL A 203 12.22 -16.60 17.47
CA VAL A 203 10.93 -17.23 17.74
C VAL A 203 10.66 -17.30 19.25
N ARG A 204 11.65 -17.63 20.05
CA ARG A 204 11.51 -17.61 21.52
C ARG A 204 11.23 -16.21 22.05
N ALA A 205 12.00 -15.23 21.63
CA ALA A 205 11.88 -13.83 22.06
C ALA A 205 10.61 -13.16 21.56
N LEU A 206 10.04 -13.58 20.42
CA LEU A 206 8.73 -13.15 19.96
C LEU A 206 7.61 -13.47 20.95
N HIS A 207 7.69 -14.62 21.63
CA HIS A 207 6.67 -15.07 22.54
C HIS A 207 6.97 -14.74 24.00
N PHE A 208 8.22 -14.86 24.41
CA PHE A 208 8.64 -14.72 25.80
C PHE A 208 9.93 -13.90 25.89
N PRO A 209 9.86 -12.60 25.55
CA PRO A 209 11.02 -11.71 25.63
C PRO A 209 11.36 -11.40 27.09
N ALA A 210 12.63 -11.15 27.37
CA ALA A 210 13.06 -10.64 28.65
C ALA A 210 12.80 -9.12 28.77
N GLU A 211 12.97 -8.37 27.66
CA GLU A 211 12.68 -6.95 27.55
C GLU A 211 11.85 -6.66 26.27
N LEU A 212 11.11 -5.55 26.25
CA LEU A 212 10.27 -5.19 25.08
C LEU A 212 11.11 -4.95 23.82
N GLU A 213 12.34 -4.45 23.98
CA GLU A 213 13.28 -4.26 22.88
C GLU A 213 13.73 -5.60 22.26
N GLU A 214 13.76 -6.67 23.04
CA GLU A 214 14.06 -8.02 22.53
C GLU A 214 12.92 -8.53 21.63
N ALA A 215 11.68 -8.28 22.01
CA ALA A 215 10.52 -8.61 21.18
C ALA A 215 10.55 -7.87 19.84
N GLU A 216 10.92 -6.60 19.84
CA GLU A 216 11.01 -5.81 18.62
C GLU A 216 12.17 -6.29 17.73
N ARG A 217 13.33 -6.62 18.30
CA ARG A 217 14.45 -7.23 17.54
C ARG A 217 14.06 -8.59 16.95
N ALA A 218 13.29 -9.39 17.70
CA ALA A 218 12.76 -10.66 17.22
C ALA A 218 11.79 -10.45 16.05
N ARG A 219 10.87 -9.49 16.15
CA ARG A 219 9.98 -9.11 15.06
C ARG A 219 10.76 -8.68 13.82
N HIS A 220 11.77 -7.80 13.98
CA HIS A 220 12.63 -7.35 12.87
C HIS A 220 13.38 -8.52 12.21
N ARG A 221 13.85 -9.50 12.99
CA ARG A 221 14.50 -10.70 12.44
C ARG A 221 13.56 -11.53 11.57
N LEU A 222 12.33 -11.76 12.03
CA LEU A 222 11.32 -12.52 11.29
C LEU A 222 10.80 -11.73 10.09
N ALA A 223 10.60 -10.43 10.23
CA ALA A 223 10.27 -9.53 9.11
C ALA A 223 11.34 -9.55 8.02
N MET A 224 12.61 -9.53 8.43
CA MET A 224 13.73 -9.59 7.50
C MET A 224 13.79 -10.91 6.73
N GLU A 225 13.40 -12.02 7.36
CA GLU A 225 13.31 -13.33 6.71
C GLU A 225 12.22 -13.33 5.63
N GLU A 226 11.01 -12.84 5.92
CA GLU A 226 9.93 -12.70 4.96
C GLU A 226 10.31 -11.82 3.77
N LEU A 227 10.93 -10.67 4.06
CA LEU A 227 11.38 -9.71 3.03
C LEU A 227 12.49 -10.29 2.16
N LEU A 228 13.43 -11.03 2.75
CA LEU A 228 14.52 -11.68 2.01
C LEU A 228 13.97 -12.77 1.08
N GLU A 229 13.09 -13.63 1.58
CA GLU A 229 12.44 -14.67 0.75
C GLU A 229 11.68 -14.07 -0.44
N TRP A 230 10.97 -12.97 -0.21
CA TRP A 230 10.27 -12.24 -1.25
C TRP A 230 11.24 -11.65 -2.27
N GLN A 231 12.29 -10.95 -1.80
CA GLN A 231 13.30 -10.36 -2.67
C GLN A 231 14.07 -11.42 -3.47
N LEU A 232 14.38 -12.57 -2.87
CA LEU A 232 15.01 -13.69 -3.59
C LEU A 232 14.14 -14.20 -4.73
N LYS A 233 12.82 -14.34 -4.53
CA LYS A 233 11.88 -14.72 -5.61
C LYS A 233 11.89 -13.71 -6.75
N LEU A 234 11.88 -12.41 -6.45
CA LEU A 234 11.92 -11.34 -7.43
C LEU A 234 13.24 -11.28 -8.19
N GLN A 235 14.36 -11.32 -7.46
CA GLN A 235 15.70 -11.27 -8.06
C GLN A 235 16.01 -12.53 -8.88
N LYS A 236 15.54 -13.72 -8.45
CA LYS A 236 15.66 -14.96 -9.22
C LYS A 236 14.90 -14.90 -10.55
N ARG A 237 13.68 -14.32 -10.54
CA ARG A 237 12.93 -14.04 -11.78
C ARG A 237 13.70 -13.11 -12.70
N ARG A 238 14.25 -12.02 -12.16
CA ARG A 238 15.07 -11.06 -12.90
C ARG A 238 16.29 -11.74 -13.52
N TRP A 239 17.03 -12.49 -12.72
CA TRP A 239 18.21 -13.24 -13.16
C TRP A 239 17.90 -14.25 -14.29
N THR A 240 16.83 -15.03 -14.14
CA THR A 240 16.39 -16.00 -15.16
C THR A 240 16.05 -15.30 -16.49
N LEU A 241 15.44 -14.13 -16.44
CA LEU A 241 15.16 -13.34 -17.63
C LEU A 241 16.45 -12.80 -18.25
N GLN A 242 17.39 -12.32 -17.43
CA GLN A 242 18.68 -11.80 -17.90
C GLN A 242 19.53 -12.88 -18.57
N GLN A 243 19.53 -14.10 -18.07
CA GLN A 243 20.25 -15.22 -18.68
C GLN A 243 19.69 -15.64 -20.05
N ARG A 244 18.40 -15.46 -20.26
CA ARG A 244 17.72 -15.82 -21.52
C ARG A 244 17.70 -14.70 -22.55
N ALA A 245 17.95 -13.48 -22.15
CA ALA A 245 17.76 -12.29 -22.93
C ALA A 245 19.10 -11.60 -23.20
N ARG A 246 19.51 -11.51 -24.46
CA ARG A 246 20.53 -10.55 -24.86
C ARG A 246 19.89 -9.19 -25.09
N ALA A 247 20.47 -8.14 -24.56
CA ALA A 247 20.00 -6.78 -24.79
C ALA A 247 20.13 -6.40 -26.26
N LEU A 248 19.14 -5.68 -26.74
CA LEU A 248 19.22 -5.00 -28.03
C LEU A 248 19.98 -3.68 -27.80
N PRO A 249 20.99 -3.33 -28.63
CA PRO A 249 21.76 -2.10 -28.45
C PRO A 249 20.94 -0.88 -28.88
N CYS A 250 20.17 -0.34 -27.95
CA CYS A 250 19.19 0.74 -28.20
C CYS A 250 19.62 2.10 -27.60
N SER A 251 20.90 2.34 -27.31
CA SER A 251 21.37 3.57 -26.66
C SER A 251 21.41 4.82 -27.54
N GLY A 252 21.27 4.65 -28.85
CA GLY A 252 21.38 5.74 -29.83
C GLY A 252 22.76 6.39 -29.92
N ASP A 253 22.96 7.26 -30.93
CA ASP A 253 24.20 8.05 -31.12
C ASP A 253 24.04 9.53 -30.70
N ASN A 254 22.82 9.99 -30.40
CA ASN A 254 22.41 11.36 -30.04
C ASN A 254 22.46 12.39 -31.18
N ASN A 255 22.99 12.07 -32.34
CA ASN A 255 23.27 13.08 -33.36
C ASN A 255 22.13 13.24 -34.36
N ARG A 256 21.49 12.13 -34.71
CA ARG A 256 20.50 12.09 -35.79
C ARG A 256 19.12 12.55 -35.37
N LEU A 257 18.63 12.15 -34.22
CA LEU A 257 17.26 12.43 -33.73
C LEU A 257 17.23 13.21 -32.44
N ILE A 258 18.03 12.84 -31.42
CA ILE A 258 17.92 13.41 -30.07
C ILE A 258 18.34 14.88 -30.03
N LYS A 259 19.52 15.25 -30.54
CA LYS A 259 19.97 16.64 -30.58
C LYS A 259 19.02 17.56 -31.36
N PRO A 260 18.59 17.19 -32.62
CA PRO A 260 17.58 17.96 -33.35
C PRO A 260 16.26 18.06 -32.61
N PHE A 261 15.82 17.00 -31.89
CA PHE A 261 14.63 17.04 -31.06
C PHE A 261 14.77 18.06 -29.93
N LEU A 262 15.84 17.97 -29.13
CA LEU A 262 16.06 18.87 -27.99
C LEU A 262 16.21 20.34 -28.43
N SER A 263 16.79 20.61 -29.62
CA SER A 263 16.92 22.00 -30.13
C SER A 263 15.58 22.60 -30.54
N ARG A 264 14.56 21.78 -30.84
CA ARG A 264 13.20 22.22 -31.20
C ARG A 264 12.26 22.37 -30.02
N LEU A 265 12.66 21.86 -28.82
CA LEU A 265 11.87 22.08 -27.62
C LEU A 265 11.97 23.55 -27.18
N HIS A 266 10.82 24.15 -26.85
CA HIS A 266 10.75 25.53 -26.34
C HIS A 266 11.18 25.66 -24.87
N PHE A 267 11.68 24.58 -24.26
CA PHE A 267 12.12 24.51 -22.86
C PHE A 267 13.38 23.65 -22.73
N LYS A 268 14.12 23.83 -21.65
CA LYS A 268 15.27 23.01 -21.29
C LYS A 268 14.85 21.87 -20.37
N LEU A 269 15.50 20.72 -20.49
CA LEU A 269 15.31 19.62 -19.57
C LEU A 269 15.77 20.01 -18.17
N THR A 270 15.05 19.53 -17.14
CA THR A 270 15.48 19.67 -15.75
C THR A 270 16.69 18.78 -15.44
N GLN A 271 17.34 19.05 -14.30
CA GLN A 271 18.47 18.21 -13.86
C GLN A 271 18.00 16.77 -13.59
N ALA A 272 16.82 16.58 -12.97
CA ALA A 272 16.24 15.27 -12.73
C ALA A 272 15.96 14.52 -14.04
N GLN A 273 15.37 15.18 -15.04
CA GLN A 273 15.14 14.58 -16.37
C GLN A 273 16.46 14.17 -17.04
N THR A 274 17.47 15.01 -16.97
CA THR A 274 18.81 14.73 -17.53
C THR A 274 19.47 13.55 -16.82
N ARG A 275 19.40 13.49 -15.48
CA ARG A 275 19.90 12.37 -14.67
C ARG A 275 19.24 11.06 -15.11
N VAL A 276 17.92 11.04 -15.13
CA VAL A 276 17.11 9.87 -15.48
C VAL A 276 17.41 9.40 -16.91
N LEU A 277 17.55 10.31 -17.87
CA LEU A 277 17.92 9.95 -19.25
C LEU A 277 19.31 9.32 -19.35
N ARG A 278 20.26 9.72 -18.50
CA ARG A 278 21.59 9.06 -18.42
C ARG A 278 21.47 7.64 -17.87
N GLU A 279 20.67 7.43 -16.82
CA GLU A 279 20.40 6.11 -16.25
C GLU A 279 19.75 5.18 -17.29
N ILE A 280 18.71 5.66 -17.98
CA ILE A 280 18.02 4.93 -19.05
C ILE A 280 18.99 4.55 -20.17
N ARG A 281 19.80 5.50 -20.60
CA ARG A 281 20.77 5.28 -21.68
C ARG A 281 21.82 4.23 -21.31
N GLN A 282 22.31 4.27 -20.09
CA GLN A 282 23.26 3.28 -19.58
C GLN A 282 22.64 1.88 -19.61
N ASP A 283 21.39 1.74 -19.16
CA ASP A 283 20.69 0.47 -19.19
C ASP A 283 20.42 -0.03 -20.62
N MET A 284 20.01 0.86 -21.51
CA MET A 284 19.72 0.50 -22.92
C MET A 284 20.99 0.14 -23.73
N GLY A 285 22.16 0.55 -23.25
CA GLY A 285 23.47 0.17 -23.81
C GLY A 285 24.13 -1.01 -23.10
N GLY A 286 23.50 -1.56 -22.05
CA GLY A 286 24.01 -2.66 -21.25
C GLY A 286 23.83 -4.04 -21.91
N GLU A 287 24.29 -5.07 -21.24
CA GLU A 287 24.19 -6.47 -21.71
C GLU A 287 22.79 -7.08 -21.57
N CYS A 288 21.98 -6.55 -20.64
CA CYS A 288 20.65 -7.05 -20.33
C CYS A 288 19.56 -6.05 -20.73
N PRO A 289 18.36 -6.52 -21.14
CA PRO A 289 17.26 -5.62 -21.45
C PRO A 289 16.88 -4.74 -20.24
N MET A 290 16.82 -3.43 -20.46
CA MET A 290 16.35 -2.49 -19.45
C MET A 290 14.94 -2.86 -18.99
N ARG A 291 14.71 -2.86 -17.68
CA ARG A 291 13.39 -2.93 -17.05
C ARG A 291 13.31 -1.85 -16.00
N ARG A 292 12.66 -0.73 -16.32
CA ARG A 292 12.71 0.47 -15.49
C ARG A 292 11.34 1.07 -15.25
N LEU A 293 11.10 1.47 -14.00
CA LEU A 293 9.94 2.25 -13.58
C LEU A 293 10.34 3.72 -13.47
N LEU A 294 9.72 4.58 -14.26
CA LEU A 294 9.83 6.03 -14.18
C LEU A 294 8.69 6.60 -13.34
N GLN A 295 9.01 7.06 -12.16
CA GLN A 295 8.09 7.73 -11.27
C GLN A 295 8.26 9.25 -11.34
N GLY A 296 7.16 9.97 -11.27
CA GLY A 296 7.18 11.43 -11.19
C GLY A 296 5.78 11.98 -11.03
N ASP A 297 5.68 13.11 -10.37
CA ASP A 297 4.41 13.80 -10.15
C ASP A 297 3.70 14.15 -11.47
N VAL A 298 2.41 14.47 -11.40
CA VAL A 298 1.66 14.95 -12.56
C VAL A 298 2.37 16.19 -13.12
N GLY A 299 2.78 16.08 -14.42
CA GLY A 299 3.49 17.16 -15.13
C GLY A 299 4.95 17.35 -14.76
N SER A 300 5.63 16.36 -14.18
CA SER A 300 7.10 16.33 -14.02
C SER A 300 7.84 16.17 -15.37
N GLY A 301 7.11 15.97 -16.47
CA GLY A 301 7.68 15.80 -17.80
C GLY A 301 8.06 14.36 -18.16
N LYS A 302 7.37 13.36 -17.61
CA LYS A 302 7.55 11.95 -17.99
C LYS A 302 7.47 11.73 -19.50
N THR A 303 6.57 12.42 -20.18
CA THR A 303 6.36 12.30 -21.63
C THR A 303 7.59 12.70 -22.44
N VAL A 304 8.32 13.77 -22.06
CA VAL A 304 9.54 14.15 -22.77
C VAL A 304 10.69 13.16 -22.52
N VAL A 305 10.76 12.57 -21.31
CA VAL A 305 11.72 11.49 -21.04
C VAL A 305 11.40 10.27 -21.88
N ALA A 306 10.12 9.90 -22.00
CA ALA A 306 9.67 8.81 -22.86
C ALA A 306 9.99 9.09 -24.35
N ALA A 307 9.82 10.32 -24.82
CA ALA A 307 10.18 10.72 -26.19
C ALA A 307 11.69 10.57 -26.44
N CYS A 308 12.53 11.06 -25.54
CA CYS A 308 13.98 10.87 -25.67
C CYS A 308 14.38 9.39 -25.64
N THR A 309 13.73 8.57 -24.77
CA THR A 309 13.98 7.13 -24.72
C THR A 309 13.53 6.43 -26.00
N ALA A 310 12.39 6.81 -26.56
CA ALA A 310 11.93 6.30 -27.86
C ALA A 310 12.91 6.66 -28.97
N LEU A 311 13.41 7.89 -29.01
CA LEU A 311 14.38 8.36 -29.98
C LEU A 311 15.71 7.57 -29.90
N MET A 312 16.15 7.17 -28.69
CA MET A 312 17.35 6.30 -28.56
C MET A 312 17.15 4.97 -29.28
N ALA A 313 16.01 4.31 -29.13
CA ALA A 313 15.73 3.06 -29.81
C ALA A 313 15.57 3.24 -31.32
N LEU A 314 14.89 4.29 -31.75
CA LEU A 314 14.69 4.62 -33.17
C LEU A 314 16.01 4.97 -33.89
N GLU A 315 16.92 5.71 -33.26
CA GLU A 315 18.27 5.97 -33.75
C GLU A 315 19.07 4.68 -33.95
N SER A 316 18.85 3.69 -33.09
CA SER A 316 19.49 2.38 -33.13
C SER A 316 18.83 1.43 -34.16
N GLY A 317 17.80 1.86 -34.89
CA GLY A 317 17.13 1.07 -35.93
C GLY A 317 15.99 0.18 -35.45
N PHE A 318 15.51 0.36 -34.19
CA PHE A 318 14.44 -0.44 -33.58
C PHE A 318 13.12 0.30 -33.53
N ASP A 319 12.04 -0.47 -33.65
CA ASP A 319 10.67 0.03 -33.48
C ASP A 319 10.33 0.21 -31.97
N VAL A 320 9.41 1.12 -31.69
CA VAL A 320 8.95 1.43 -30.34
C VAL A 320 7.42 1.25 -30.24
N ALA A 321 6.96 0.54 -29.21
CA ALA A 321 5.54 0.45 -28.85
C ALA A 321 5.26 1.31 -27.62
N PHE A 322 4.31 2.23 -27.71
CA PHE A 322 3.85 3.08 -26.62
C PHE A 322 2.40 2.74 -26.27
N MET A 323 2.16 2.19 -25.10
CA MET A 323 0.83 1.77 -24.64
C MET A 323 0.27 2.74 -23.61
N ALA A 324 -0.94 3.24 -23.86
CA ALA A 324 -1.72 4.07 -22.95
C ALA A 324 -3.00 3.35 -22.50
N PRO A 325 -3.51 3.62 -21.28
CA PRO A 325 -4.62 2.85 -20.72
C PRO A 325 -5.99 3.16 -21.35
N THR A 326 -6.14 4.31 -21.96
CA THR A 326 -7.40 4.74 -22.58
C THR A 326 -7.17 5.34 -23.96
N THR A 327 -8.21 5.29 -24.79
CA THR A 327 -8.20 5.87 -26.14
C THR A 327 -7.86 7.37 -26.13
N ILE A 328 -8.45 8.12 -25.19
CA ILE A 328 -8.22 9.57 -25.06
C ILE A 328 -6.75 9.88 -24.78
N LEU A 329 -6.11 9.13 -23.86
CA LEU A 329 -4.68 9.29 -23.59
C LEU A 329 -3.82 8.88 -24.78
N ALA A 330 -4.18 7.77 -25.43
CA ALA A 330 -3.47 7.31 -26.62
C ALA A 330 -3.52 8.36 -27.75
N GLU A 331 -4.69 8.97 -27.99
CA GLU A 331 -4.85 10.06 -28.98
C GLU A 331 -4.04 11.30 -28.59
N GLN A 332 -4.06 11.70 -27.32
CA GLN A 332 -3.26 12.83 -26.84
C GLN A 332 -1.75 12.58 -27.01
N HIS A 333 -1.29 11.39 -26.64
CA HIS A 333 0.10 11.01 -26.87
C HIS A 333 0.41 10.97 -28.38
N HIS A 334 -0.46 10.38 -29.20
CA HIS A 334 -0.29 10.33 -30.65
C HIS A 334 -0.13 11.74 -31.24
N GLN A 335 -1.01 12.68 -30.91
CA GLN A 335 -0.91 14.06 -31.38
C GLN A 335 0.40 14.73 -30.94
N THR A 336 0.78 14.56 -29.67
CA THR A 336 2.00 15.14 -29.12
C THR A 336 3.26 14.57 -29.78
N PHE A 337 3.35 13.25 -29.87
CA PHE A 337 4.51 12.60 -30.47
C PHE A 337 4.57 12.84 -31.98
N ARG A 338 3.43 12.90 -32.65
CA ARG A 338 3.35 13.27 -34.06
C ARG A 338 3.92 14.66 -34.30
N GLN A 339 3.48 15.66 -33.54
CA GLN A 339 4.02 17.02 -33.63
C GLN A 339 5.53 17.09 -33.37
N TRP A 340 6.05 16.27 -32.49
CA TRP A 340 7.45 16.26 -32.09
C TRP A 340 8.34 15.47 -33.08
N LEU A 341 7.86 14.36 -33.62
CA LEU A 341 8.69 13.37 -34.31
C LEU A 341 8.52 13.37 -35.85
N GLU A 342 7.35 13.72 -36.39
CA GLU A 342 7.20 13.85 -37.86
C GLU A 342 8.17 14.85 -38.51
N PRO A 343 8.45 16.02 -37.89
CA PRO A 343 9.45 16.94 -38.43
C PRO A 343 10.89 16.40 -38.42
N LEU A 344 11.13 15.27 -37.74
CA LEU A 344 12.41 14.54 -37.71
C LEU A 344 12.41 13.36 -38.69
N GLY A 345 11.35 13.17 -39.46
CA GLY A 345 11.20 12.05 -40.40
C GLY A 345 10.89 10.70 -39.72
N VAL A 346 10.41 10.70 -38.47
CA VAL A 346 10.02 9.49 -37.72
C VAL A 346 8.54 9.22 -37.91
N PRO A 347 8.14 8.06 -38.51
CA PRO A 347 6.74 7.69 -38.62
C PRO A 347 6.11 7.40 -37.26
N VAL A 348 4.91 7.93 -37.02
CA VAL A 348 4.11 7.67 -35.81
C VAL A 348 2.78 7.06 -36.21
N SER A 349 2.54 5.80 -35.81
CA SER A 349 1.29 5.08 -36.13
C SER A 349 0.37 5.01 -34.91
N PHE A 350 -0.94 4.93 -35.17
CA PHE A 350 -1.99 4.92 -34.12
C PHE A 350 -2.83 3.65 -34.18
N HIS A 351 -2.96 2.94 -33.05
CA HIS A 351 -3.61 1.63 -32.98
C HIS A 351 -4.61 1.56 -31.81
N ILE A 352 -5.90 1.50 -32.15
CA ILE A 352 -6.98 1.30 -31.18
C ILE A 352 -7.95 0.24 -31.70
N SER A 353 -8.71 -0.40 -30.80
CA SER A 353 -9.71 -1.39 -31.19
C SER A 353 -10.83 -0.76 -32.03
N GLY A 354 -11.19 -1.40 -33.14
CA GLY A 354 -12.30 -0.99 -34.01
C GLY A 354 -12.00 0.13 -35.02
N ARG A 355 -10.73 0.61 -35.12
CA ARG A 355 -10.29 1.49 -36.23
C ARG A 355 -9.15 0.85 -36.99
N GLN A 356 -9.12 1.04 -38.32
CA GLN A 356 -7.95 0.67 -39.11
C GLN A 356 -6.73 1.47 -38.63
N ALA A 357 -5.58 0.79 -38.58
CA ALA A 357 -4.33 1.42 -38.18
C ALA A 357 -4.00 2.58 -39.15
N GLU A 358 -3.81 3.76 -38.63
CA GLU A 358 -3.26 4.88 -39.41
C GLU A 358 -1.75 4.68 -39.51
N GLY A 359 -1.23 4.48 -40.71
CA GLY A 359 0.19 4.28 -41.04
C GLY A 359 0.51 2.83 -41.43
N SER A 360 1.16 2.67 -42.59
CA SER A 360 1.64 1.37 -43.05
C SER A 360 3.00 1.06 -42.40
N PRO A 361 3.27 -0.22 -42.04
CA PRO A 361 4.61 -0.63 -41.63
C PRO A 361 5.61 -0.37 -42.72
N GLY A 362 6.43 0.65 -42.56
CA GLY A 362 7.47 1.02 -43.52
C GLY A 362 8.80 0.28 -43.27
N ALA A 363 9.76 0.45 -44.22
CA ALA A 363 11.13 -0.05 -44.05
C ALA A 363 11.90 0.68 -42.91
N ALA A 364 11.49 1.89 -42.52
CA ALA A 364 12.10 2.71 -41.47
C ALA A 364 11.57 2.33 -40.06
N PRO A 365 12.38 2.53 -39.02
CA PRO A 365 11.92 2.41 -37.62
C PRO A 365 10.77 3.37 -37.30
N GLN A 366 9.77 2.89 -36.57
CA GLN A 366 8.56 3.65 -36.27
C GLN A 366 8.17 3.60 -34.78
N LEU A 367 7.38 4.59 -34.36
CA LEU A 367 6.71 4.62 -33.08
C LEU A 367 5.23 4.25 -33.23
N ALA A 368 4.81 3.13 -32.67
CA ALA A 368 3.41 2.72 -32.61
C ALA A 368 2.79 3.11 -31.25
N ILE A 369 1.76 3.95 -31.29
CA ILE A 369 1.02 4.38 -30.09
C ILE A 369 -0.36 3.75 -30.12
N GLY A 370 -0.81 3.21 -28.98
CA GLY A 370 -2.14 2.61 -28.91
C GLY A 370 -2.55 2.20 -27.51
N THR A 371 -3.68 1.51 -27.44
CA THR A 371 -4.22 0.91 -26.22
C THR A 371 -3.91 -0.59 -26.20
N HIS A 372 -4.77 -1.40 -25.58
CA HIS A 372 -4.67 -2.86 -25.60
C HIS A 372 -4.69 -3.47 -27.01
N ALA A 373 -5.02 -2.72 -28.06
CA ALA A 373 -4.88 -3.16 -29.45
C ALA A 373 -3.45 -3.57 -29.80
N LEU A 374 -2.43 -2.98 -29.14
CA LEU A 374 -1.02 -3.37 -29.31
C LEU A 374 -0.71 -4.78 -28.78
N ILE A 375 -1.59 -5.38 -27.97
CA ILE A 375 -1.42 -6.72 -27.41
C ILE A 375 -2.05 -7.79 -28.30
N THR A 376 -3.00 -7.45 -29.18
CA THR A 376 -3.72 -8.39 -30.03
C THR A 376 -2.78 -9.14 -30.97
N GLN A 377 -3.17 -10.35 -31.42
CA GLN A 377 -2.30 -11.20 -32.26
C GLN A 377 -1.97 -10.54 -33.61
N ASP A 378 -2.88 -9.73 -34.14
CA ASP A 378 -2.73 -9.07 -35.46
C ASP A 378 -1.71 -7.93 -35.47
N PHE A 379 -1.34 -7.41 -34.30
CA PHE A 379 -0.34 -6.37 -34.17
C PHE A 379 1.07 -6.97 -34.10
N SER A 380 1.96 -6.54 -34.98
CA SER A 380 3.37 -6.97 -35.01
C SER A 380 4.31 -5.82 -35.38
N LEU A 381 5.41 -5.70 -34.66
CA LEU A 381 6.54 -4.83 -34.98
C LEU A 381 7.79 -5.70 -35.14
N PRO A 382 8.28 -5.91 -36.38
CA PRO A 382 9.36 -6.87 -36.62
C PRO A 382 10.66 -6.55 -35.87
N ARG A 383 10.92 -5.27 -35.60
CA ARG A 383 12.14 -4.77 -34.94
C ARG A 383 11.84 -4.16 -33.56
N LEU A 384 10.83 -4.67 -32.83
CA LEU A 384 10.46 -4.11 -31.55
C LEU A 384 11.65 -4.16 -30.57
N GLY A 385 12.21 -2.98 -30.23
CA GLY A 385 13.34 -2.83 -29.31
C GLY A 385 12.97 -2.19 -27.99
N LEU A 386 11.87 -1.42 -27.95
CA LEU A 386 11.43 -0.72 -26.73
C LEU A 386 9.91 -0.77 -26.60
N VAL A 387 9.47 -1.08 -25.38
CA VAL A 387 8.08 -0.97 -24.93
C VAL A 387 7.97 0.12 -23.87
N ILE A 388 7.10 1.08 -24.07
CA ILE A 388 6.77 2.13 -23.11
C ILE A 388 5.33 1.93 -22.66
N ILE A 389 5.06 1.92 -21.36
CA ILE A 389 3.71 1.76 -20.78
C ILE A 389 3.44 2.93 -19.87
N ASP A 390 2.38 3.69 -20.16
CA ASP A 390 1.95 4.80 -19.32
C ASP A 390 0.84 4.36 -18.35
N GLU A 391 0.81 4.96 -17.15
CA GLU A 391 -0.16 4.71 -16.08
C GLU A 391 -0.34 3.23 -15.74
N GLN A 392 0.74 2.59 -15.35
CA GLN A 392 0.84 1.14 -15.08
C GLN A 392 -0.28 0.55 -14.23
N HIS A 393 -0.78 1.30 -13.22
CA HIS A 393 -1.78 0.80 -12.28
C HIS A 393 -3.10 0.37 -12.95
N LYS A 394 -3.31 0.72 -14.20
CA LYS A 394 -4.49 0.34 -15.01
C LYS A 394 -4.29 -0.93 -15.85
N PHE A 395 -3.11 -1.54 -15.80
CA PHE A 395 -2.77 -2.76 -16.56
C PHE A 395 -2.37 -3.93 -15.66
N GLY A 396 -2.90 -5.11 -15.94
CA GLY A 396 -2.48 -6.35 -15.29
C GLY A 396 -1.05 -6.77 -15.69
N VAL A 397 -0.38 -7.55 -14.85
CA VAL A 397 0.97 -8.10 -15.11
C VAL A 397 1.00 -8.91 -16.41
N ALA A 398 -0.04 -9.73 -16.65
CA ALA A 398 -0.15 -10.55 -17.86
C ALA A 398 -0.20 -9.73 -19.17
N GLN A 399 -0.88 -8.58 -19.16
CA GLN A 399 -0.96 -7.70 -20.33
C GLN A 399 0.39 -7.09 -20.68
N ARG A 400 1.17 -6.68 -19.69
CA ARG A 400 2.53 -6.14 -19.87
C ARG A 400 3.47 -7.19 -20.47
N GLU A 401 3.45 -8.40 -19.90
CA GLU A 401 4.27 -9.50 -20.41
C GLU A 401 3.87 -9.90 -21.83
N ALA A 402 2.58 -9.86 -22.17
CA ALA A 402 2.11 -10.19 -23.52
C ALA A 402 2.71 -9.23 -24.58
N LEU A 403 2.81 -7.93 -24.28
CA LEU A 403 3.42 -6.95 -25.20
C LEU A 403 4.94 -7.15 -25.31
N VAL A 404 5.63 -7.41 -24.20
CA VAL A 404 7.08 -7.68 -24.18
C VAL A 404 7.42 -8.97 -24.95
N ARG A 405 6.56 -9.98 -24.90
CA ARG A 405 6.76 -11.25 -25.64
C ARG A 405 6.66 -11.12 -27.16
N LYS A 406 6.14 -10.02 -27.68
CA LYS A 406 6.07 -9.76 -29.13
C LYS A 406 7.44 -9.44 -29.75
N GLY A 407 8.40 -9.03 -28.93
CA GLY A 407 9.78 -8.77 -29.38
C GLY A 407 10.77 -9.83 -28.90
N ARG A 408 12.00 -9.71 -29.36
CA ARG A 408 13.14 -10.52 -28.89
C ARG A 408 13.72 -9.87 -27.61
N TYR A 409 12.96 -9.87 -26.50
CA TYR A 409 13.31 -9.23 -25.23
C TYR A 409 13.54 -7.70 -25.36
N PRO A 410 12.54 -6.93 -25.77
CA PRO A 410 12.66 -5.48 -25.86
C PRO A 410 12.92 -4.86 -24.49
N HIS A 411 13.55 -3.68 -24.49
CA HIS A 411 13.61 -2.85 -23.29
C HIS A 411 12.20 -2.45 -22.85
N LEU A 412 12.02 -2.26 -21.55
CA LEU A 412 10.73 -1.91 -20.95
C LEU A 412 10.89 -0.67 -20.07
N LEU A 413 10.16 0.39 -20.43
CA LEU A 413 9.99 1.58 -19.62
C LEU A 413 8.53 1.68 -19.16
N ILE A 414 8.32 1.67 -17.88
CA ILE A 414 6.99 1.83 -17.28
C ILE A 414 6.92 3.20 -16.63
N MET A 415 5.84 3.94 -16.86
CA MET A 415 5.63 5.24 -16.28
C MET A 415 4.43 5.25 -15.32
N THR A 416 4.51 6.02 -14.26
CA THR A 416 3.37 6.26 -13.37
C THR A 416 3.36 7.70 -12.87
N ALA A 417 2.16 8.31 -12.85
CA ALA A 417 1.93 9.59 -12.21
C ALA A 417 1.41 9.45 -10.77
N THR A 418 1.08 8.22 -10.34
CA THR A 418 0.84 7.99 -8.92
C THR A 418 2.18 7.97 -8.20
N PRO A 419 2.43 8.90 -7.29
CA PRO A 419 3.59 8.80 -6.42
C PRO A 419 3.36 7.60 -5.50
N ILE A 420 4.13 6.54 -5.72
CA ILE A 420 4.17 5.38 -4.84
C ILE A 420 5.34 5.61 -3.91
N PRO A 421 5.18 5.51 -2.58
CA PRO A 421 6.30 5.59 -1.66
C PRO A 421 7.47 4.71 -2.13
N ARG A 422 8.70 5.20 -2.03
CA ARG A 422 9.91 4.49 -2.52
C ARG A 422 10.00 3.06 -2.02
N THR A 423 9.66 2.86 -0.77
CA THR A 423 9.59 1.56 -0.10
C THR A 423 8.70 0.59 -0.80
N LEU A 424 7.47 1.04 -1.02
CA LEU A 424 6.44 0.25 -1.63
C LEU A 424 6.79 -0.06 -3.08
N ALA A 425 7.38 0.90 -3.80
CA ALA A 425 7.86 0.70 -5.17
C ALA A 425 8.97 -0.37 -5.24
N LEU A 426 9.94 -0.35 -4.34
CA LEU A 426 11.03 -1.34 -4.27
C LEU A 426 10.53 -2.74 -3.88
N THR A 427 9.44 -2.81 -3.11
CA THR A 427 8.84 -4.08 -2.68
C THR A 427 7.91 -4.66 -3.75
N LEU A 428 7.06 -3.83 -4.34
CA LEU A 428 6.09 -4.24 -5.36
C LEU A 428 6.74 -4.55 -6.71
N TYR A 429 7.73 -3.75 -7.08
CA TYR A 429 8.39 -3.79 -8.38
C TYR A 429 9.88 -4.10 -8.26
N GLY A 430 10.23 -5.01 -7.37
CA GLY A 430 11.62 -5.38 -7.12
C GLY A 430 12.37 -5.97 -8.32
N ASP A 431 11.63 -6.35 -9.37
CA ASP A 431 12.14 -6.76 -10.69
C ASP A 431 12.46 -5.58 -11.61
N LEU A 432 12.05 -4.35 -11.23
CA LEU A 432 12.32 -3.11 -11.99
C LEU A 432 13.37 -2.25 -11.27
N ASP A 433 14.16 -1.53 -12.06
CA ASP A 433 14.95 -0.41 -11.56
C ASP A 433 14.08 0.84 -11.51
N VAL A 434 14.26 1.69 -10.50
CA VAL A 434 13.40 2.85 -10.26
C VAL A 434 14.16 4.14 -10.52
N SER A 435 13.60 5.01 -11.37
CA SER A 435 14.04 6.39 -11.56
C SER A 435 12.94 7.35 -11.13
N ILE A 436 13.32 8.43 -10.46
CA ILE A 436 12.39 9.42 -9.90
C ILE A 436 12.67 10.80 -10.51
N LEU A 437 11.58 11.42 -11.00
CA LEU A 437 11.56 12.82 -11.38
C LEU A 437 11.06 13.64 -10.18
N ASP A 438 11.99 14.13 -9.39
CA ASP A 438 11.78 14.87 -8.15
C ASP A 438 11.78 16.40 -8.35
N GLU A 439 11.85 16.88 -9.59
CA GLU A 439 11.80 18.28 -9.94
C GLU A 439 10.56 18.62 -10.76
N ARG A 440 10.01 19.81 -10.55
CA ARG A 440 8.96 20.37 -11.39
C ARG A 440 9.57 21.25 -12.48
N PRO A 441 9.14 21.11 -13.75
CA PRO A 441 9.57 22.02 -14.81
C PRO A 441 9.20 23.48 -14.51
N PRO A 442 10.05 24.46 -14.85
CA PRO A 442 9.75 25.87 -14.69
C PRO A 442 8.58 26.31 -15.56
N GLY A 443 7.88 27.39 -15.17
CA GLY A 443 6.79 27.98 -15.96
C GLY A 443 5.38 27.47 -15.61
N ARG A 444 5.21 26.68 -14.56
CA ARG A 444 3.89 26.28 -14.05
C ARG A 444 3.35 27.28 -13.03
N GLY A 445 2.05 27.56 -13.13
CA GLY A 445 1.31 28.33 -12.12
C GLY A 445 1.30 27.68 -10.75
N GLN A 446 1.28 28.48 -9.70
CA GLN A 446 1.13 27.98 -8.33
C GLN A 446 -0.29 27.43 -8.13
N ILE A 447 -0.39 26.33 -7.36
CA ILE A 447 -1.68 25.76 -6.97
C ILE A 447 -1.88 25.97 -5.47
N HIS A 448 -2.91 26.72 -5.11
CA HIS A 448 -3.34 26.89 -3.73
C HIS A 448 -4.44 25.89 -3.40
N THR A 449 -4.25 25.12 -2.33
CA THR A 449 -5.23 24.13 -1.89
C THR A 449 -5.90 24.59 -0.61
N TYR A 450 -7.25 24.54 -0.58
CA TYR A 450 -8.06 24.97 0.54
C TYR A 450 -8.98 23.85 0.99
N VAL A 451 -9.04 23.61 2.29
CA VAL A 451 -10.06 22.74 2.89
C VAL A 451 -11.14 23.64 3.47
N ARG A 452 -12.39 23.38 3.11
CA ARG A 452 -13.56 24.14 3.54
C ARG A 452 -14.65 23.22 4.05
N THR A 453 -15.38 23.70 5.04
CA THR A 453 -16.58 23.04 5.58
C THR A 453 -17.82 23.48 4.79
N PRO A 454 -18.96 22.73 4.85
CA PRO A 454 -20.15 23.03 4.05
C PRO A 454 -20.77 24.41 4.28
N ASP A 455 -20.57 24.99 5.46
CA ASP A 455 -21.02 26.37 5.79
C ASP A 455 -20.34 27.42 4.92
N LYS A 456 -19.15 27.14 4.39
CA LYS A 456 -18.40 28.02 3.48
C LYS A 456 -18.73 27.81 1.99
N ALA A 457 -19.56 26.83 1.65
CA ALA A 457 -19.92 26.55 0.27
C ALA A 457 -20.46 27.77 -0.51
N PRO A 458 -21.31 28.66 0.05
CA PRO A 458 -21.77 29.85 -0.66
C PRO A 458 -20.60 30.74 -1.11
N GLN A 459 -19.61 30.96 -0.24
CA GLN A 459 -18.42 31.77 -0.54
C GLN A 459 -17.55 31.12 -1.63
N VAL A 460 -17.47 29.79 -1.63
CA VAL A 460 -16.74 29.02 -2.65
C VAL A 460 -17.39 29.20 -4.02
N TRP A 461 -18.71 29.09 -4.11
CA TRP A 461 -19.42 29.26 -5.38
C TRP A 461 -19.37 30.71 -5.91
N GLU A 462 -19.37 31.70 -5.03
CA GLU A 462 -19.16 33.10 -5.40
C GLU A 462 -17.75 33.32 -5.97
N PHE A 463 -16.74 32.74 -5.35
CA PHE A 463 -15.37 32.73 -5.86
C PHE A 463 -15.26 32.08 -7.23
N VAL A 464 -15.90 30.92 -7.42
CA VAL A 464 -15.93 30.22 -8.73
C VAL A 464 -16.54 31.13 -9.79
N ARG A 465 -17.69 31.77 -9.50
CA ARG A 465 -18.35 32.71 -10.44
C ARG A 465 -17.42 33.83 -10.86
N LYS A 466 -16.74 34.47 -9.91
CA LYS A 466 -15.77 35.54 -10.19
C LYS A 466 -14.66 35.04 -11.13
N GLN A 467 -14.17 33.88 -10.94
CA GLN A 467 -13.12 33.32 -11.80
C GLN A 467 -13.64 32.96 -13.21
N LEU A 468 -14.89 32.54 -13.32
CA LEU A 468 -15.53 32.29 -14.63
C LEU A 468 -15.75 33.66 -15.37
N GLU A 469 -16.08 34.76 -14.64
CA GLU A 469 -16.15 36.11 -15.19
C GLU A 469 -14.81 36.58 -15.77
N GLU A 470 -13.70 36.20 -15.14
CA GLU A 470 -12.33 36.43 -15.63
C GLU A 470 -11.96 35.53 -16.83
N GLY A 471 -12.90 34.74 -17.36
CA GLY A 471 -12.71 33.85 -18.50
C GLY A 471 -12.00 32.54 -18.19
N ARG A 472 -11.87 32.17 -16.89
CA ARG A 472 -11.29 30.86 -16.47
C ARG A 472 -12.31 29.77 -16.56
N GLN A 473 -11.82 28.51 -16.46
CA GLN A 473 -12.67 27.33 -16.45
C GLN A 473 -12.53 26.56 -15.13
N ALA A 474 -13.58 25.83 -14.76
CA ALA A 474 -13.66 25.12 -13.51
C ALA A 474 -13.99 23.61 -13.72
N TYR A 475 -13.35 22.77 -12.92
CA TYR A 475 -13.79 21.39 -12.66
C TYR A 475 -14.57 21.34 -11.36
N VAL A 476 -15.69 20.62 -11.36
CA VAL A 476 -16.49 20.32 -10.17
C VAL A 476 -16.57 18.80 -10.07
N VAL A 477 -15.96 18.22 -9.03
CA VAL A 477 -15.79 16.77 -8.90
C VAL A 477 -16.61 16.23 -7.75
N TYR A 478 -17.44 15.23 -8.05
CA TYR A 478 -18.22 14.46 -7.07
C TYR A 478 -17.66 13.05 -6.88
N PRO A 479 -17.74 12.45 -5.68
CA PRO A 479 -17.33 11.07 -5.48
C PRO A 479 -18.23 10.12 -6.29
N ARG A 480 -17.66 8.99 -6.71
CA ARG A 480 -18.42 7.92 -7.36
C ARG A 480 -19.43 7.35 -6.37
N LEU A 481 -20.68 7.25 -6.78
CA LEU A 481 -21.72 6.61 -5.99
C LEU A 481 -21.54 5.08 -6.06
N GLU A 482 -21.71 4.39 -4.95
CA GLU A 482 -21.44 2.95 -4.80
C GLU A 482 -22.33 2.09 -5.72
N GLU A 483 -21.83 0.91 -6.11
CA GLU A 483 -22.46 0.03 -7.12
C GLU A 483 -23.81 -0.60 -6.71
N GLY A 484 -24.27 -0.39 -5.47
CA GLY A 484 -25.53 -0.95 -4.97
C GLY A 484 -26.81 -0.22 -5.41
N ASP A 485 -26.72 1.03 -5.86
CA ASP A 485 -27.88 1.90 -6.19
C ASP A 485 -27.73 2.53 -7.58
N SER A 486 -27.73 1.67 -8.62
CA SER A 486 -27.32 2.06 -9.98
C SER A 486 -28.20 3.16 -10.61
N ASP A 487 -29.50 3.19 -10.34
CA ASP A 487 -30.41 4.20 -10.88
C ASP A 487 -30.56 5.43 -9.99
N ASN A 488 -30.53 5.26 -8.67
CA ASN A 488 -30.56 6.37 -7.71
C ASN A 488 -29.30 7.21 -7.78
N GLY A 489 -28.14 6.58 -8.04
CA GLY A 489 -26.88 7.28 -8.17
C GLY A 489 -26.78 8.20 -9.39
N LEU A 490 -27.33 7.81 -10.53
CA LEU A 490 -27.38 8.67 -11.71
C LEU A 490 -28.37 9.83 -11.52
N LYS A 491 -29.51 9.60 -10.88
CA LYS A 491 -30.49 10.65 -10.54
C LYS A 491 -29.85 11.68 -9.59
N ALA A 492 -29.17 11.22 -8.52
CA ALA A 492 -28.47 12.13 -7.60
C ALA A 492 -27.40 12.98 -8.30
N LEU A 493 -26.65 12.39 -9.26
CA LEU A 493 -25.68 13.14 -10.05
C LEU A 493 -26.35 14.16 -10.99
N GLN A 494 -27.52 13.81 -11.54
CA GLN A 494 -28.32 14.71 -12.38
C GLN A 494 -28.90 15.88 -11.56
N ASP A 495 -29.40 15.60 -10.35
CA ASP A 495 -29.90 16.62 -9.43
C ASP A 495 -28.77 17.61 -9.04
N GLU A 496 -27.58 17.10 -8.77
CA GLU A 496 -26.39 17.93 -8.50
C GLU A 496 -25.96 18.72 -9.74
N PHE A 497 -26.04 18.13 -10.92
CA PHE A 497 -25.75 18.85 -12.16
C PHE A 497 -26.69 20.04 -12.36
N GLU A 498 -28.01 19.86 -12.20
CA GLU A 498 -28.99 20.94 -12.28
C GLU A 498 -28.76 22.02 -11.20
N ASN A 499 -28.36 21.60 -10.01
CA ASN A 499 -28.03 22.51 -8.91
C ASN A 499 -26.80 23.39 -9.26
N VAL A 500 -25.71 22.77 -9.76
CA VAL A 500 -24.51 23.48 -10.18
C VAL A 500 -24.81 24.38 -11.38
N GLN A 501 -25.60 23.93 -12.34
CA GLN A 501 -26.01 24.73 -13.50
C GLN A 501 -26.77 26.00 -13.08
N ARG A 502 -27.71 25.86 -12.16
CA ARG A 502 -28.45 27.03 -11.60
C ARG A 502 -27.54 28.00 -10.84
N ARG A 503 -26.59 27.49 -10.08
CA ARG A 503 -25.63 28.29 -9.30
C ARG A 503 -24.65 29.07 -10.18
N LEU A 504 -24.24 28.47 -11.31
CA LEU A 504 -23.25 29.03 -12.22
C LEU A 504 -23.86 29.73 -13.43
N ALA A 505 -25.20 29.87 -13.55
CA ALA A 505 -25.80 30.61 -14.61
C ALA A 505 -25.22 32.07 -14.64
N PRO A 506 -24.91 32.67 -15.83
CA PRO A 506 -25.26 32.23 -17.19
C PRO A 506 -24.22 31.31 -17.87
N TRP A 507 -23.15 30.87 -17.19
CA TRP A 507 -22.09 30.07 -17.82
C TRP A 507 -22.60 28.67 -18.16
N ARG A 508 -22.06 28.13 -19.25
CA ARG A 508 -22.38 26.79 -19.70
C ARG A 508 -21.67 25.76 -18.83
N VAL A 509 -22.47 24.88 -18.21
CA VAL A 509 -22.01 23.70 -17.45
C VAL A 509 -22.34 22.46 -18.25
N ASP A 510 -21.46 21.49 -18.26
CA ASP A 510 -21.71 20.19 -18.85
C ASP A 510 -21.25 19.07 -17.90
N LEU A 511 -21.72 17.83 -18.14
CA LEU A 511 -21.52 16.68 -17.25
C LEU A 511 -20.69 15.60 -17.96
N ILE A 512 -19.77 14.97 -17.23
CA ILE A 512 -19.02 13.80 -17.70
C ILE A 512 -18.97 12.71 -16.63
N HIS A 513 -19.33 11.47 -16.99
CA HIS A 513 -19.27 10.32 -16.08
C HIS A 513 -18.90 9.02 -16.81
N GLY A 514 -18.53 7.98 -16.05
CA GLY A 514 -17.97 6.74 -16.57
C GLY A 514 -18.90 5.91 -17.45
N ARG A 515 -20.22 6.09 -17.33
CA ARG A 515 -21.23 5.35 -18.10
C ARG A 515 -21.58 6.01 -19.45
N MET A 516 -21.08 7.23 -19.70
CA MET A 516 -21.31 7.88 -21.00
C MET A 516 -20.59 7.15 -22.12
N PRO A 517 -21.20 7.07 -23.34
CA PRO A 517 -20.53 6.59 -24.54
C PRO A 517 -19.24 7.37 -24.82
N ALA A 518 -18.23 6.71 -25.39
CA ALA A 518 -16.93 7.32 -25.62
C ALA A 518 -17.04 8.57 -26.53
N ALA A 519 -17.83 8.51 -27.59
CA ALA A 519 -18.04 9.62 -28.52
C ALA A 519 -18.66 10.85 -27.83
N GLU A 520 -19.62 10.66 -26.94
CA GLU A 520 -20.24 11.75 -26.18
C GLU A 520 -19.27 12.40 -25.20
N ARG A 521 -18.47 11.58 -24.49
CA ARG A 521 -17.38 12.08 -23.62
C ARG A 521 -16.37 12.93 -24.39
N GLU A 522 -16.02 12.47 -25.58
CA GLU A 522 -15.09 13.20 -26.46
C GLU A 522 -15.67 14.53 -26.92
N HIS A 523 -16.95 14.57 -27.27
CA HIS A 523 -17.64 15.79 -27.67
C HIS A 523 -17.67 16.83 -26.52
N VAL A 524 -18.04 16.41 -25.31
CA VAL A 524 -18.04 17.28 -24.12
C VAL A 524 -16.63 17.80 -23.83
N MET A 525 -15.62 16.93 -23.87
CA MET A 525 -14.23 17.31 -23.63
C MET A 525 -13.69 18.26 -24.70
N ALA A 526 -14.03 18.07 -25.96
CA ALA A 526 -13.68 18.98 -27.05
C ALA A 526 -14.33 20.37 -26.85
N GLY A 527 -15.59 20.40 -26.39
CA GLY A 527 -16.28 21.64 -26.01
C GLY A 527 -15.60 22.39 -24.85
N PHE A 528 -15.15 21.66 -23.84
CA PHE A 528 -14.45 22.21 -22.70
C PHE A 528 -13.04 22.73 -23.08
N ARG A 529 -12.27 21.98 -23.88
CA ARG A 529 -10.98 22.47 -24.41
C ARG A 529 -11.11 23.74 -25.24
N ALA A 530 -12.19 23.83 -26.03
CA ALA A 530 -12.46 25.00 -26.89
C ALA A 530 -13.08 26.18 -26.14
N ASN A 531 -13.15 26.11 -24.79
CA ASN A 531 -13.79 27.10 -23.92
C ASN A 531 -15.26 27.40 -24.27
N ARG A 532 -15.97 26.45 -24.91
CA ARG A 532 -17.42 26.52 -25.16
C ARG A 532 -18.22 26.10 -23.92
N ILE A 533 -17.57 25.39 -23.01
CA ILE A 533 -18.07 24.96 -21.71
C ILE A 533 -17.15 25.56 -20.67
N GLN A 534 -17.69 26.32 -19.69
CA GLN A 534 -16.90 27.02 -18.69
C GLN A 534 -16.74 26.23 -17.40
N ALA A 535 -17.70 25.37 -17.07
CA ALA A 535 -17.57 24.46 -15.93
C ALA A 535 -17.89 23.03 -16.34
N LEU A 536 -17.08 22.08 -15.88
CA LEU A 536 -17.27 20.66 -16.16
C LEU A 536 -17.50 19.92 -14.84
N LEU A 537 -18.73 19.41 -14.68
CA LEU A 537 -19.08 18.53 -13.58
C LEU A 537 -18.67 17.10 -13.93
N ALA A 538 -18.01 16.42 -13.02
CA ALA A 538 -17.51 15.08 -13.27
C ALA A 538 -17.45 14.20 -12.03
N THR A 539 -17.47 12.90 -12.26
CA THR A 539 -17.05 11.92 -11.27
C THR A 539 -15.52 11.66 -11.41
N SER A 540 -14.99 10.65 -10.73
CA SER A 540 -13.58 10.23 -10.78
C SER A 540 -13.00 9.99 -12.20
N VAL A 541 -13.81 10.06 -13.25
CA VAL A 541 -13.40 9.87 -14.66
C VAL A 541 -12.39 10.92 -15.14
N ILE A 542 -12.32 12.11 -14.51
CA ILE A 542 -11.33 13.15 -14.83
C ILE A 542 -9.89 12.71 -14.43
N GLU A 543 -9.71 11.65 -13.68
CA GLU A 543 -8.36 11.11 -13.40
C GLU A 543 -7.58 10.79 -14.69
N VAL A 544 -8.27 10.66 -15.83
CA VAL A 544 -7.66 10.26 -17.10
C VAL A 544 -7.30 11.46 -17.98
N GLY A 545 -6.09 11.95 -17.82
CA GLY A 545 -5.18 12.46 -18.85
C GLY A 545 -5.49 13.72 -19.67
N VAL A 546 -6.62 14.42 -19.51
CA VAL A 546 -6.92 15.55 -20.40
C VAL A 546 -6.28 16.86 -19.90
N ASP A 547 -5.55 17.54 -20.79
CA ASP A 547 -4.88 18.81 -20.51
C ASP A 547 -5.75 20.00 -20.97
N VAL A 548 -6.15 20.86 -20.01
CA VAL A 548 -6.85 22.11 -20.30
C VAL A 548 -6.17 23.25 -19.53
N PRO A 549 -5.25 24.01 -20.17
CA PRO A 549 -4.46 25.04 -19.50
C PRO A 549 -5.29 26.17 -18.86
N ASN A 550 -6.48 26.47 -19.40
CA ASN A 550 -7.38 27.49 -18.89
C ASN A 550 -8.23 27.04 -17.68
N ALA A 551 -8.25 25.72 -17.36
CA ALA A 551 -8.93 25.19 -16.18
C ALA A 551 -8.06 25.44 -14.93
N THR A 552 -8.34 26.52 -14.22
CA THR A 552 -7.58 26.98 -13.06
C THR A 552 -8.27 26.71 -11.73
N ILE A 553 -9.52 26.24 -11.76
CA ILE A 553 -10.30 25.99 -10.55
C ILE A 553 -10.70 24.53 -10.51
N MET A 554 -10.57 23.93 -9.34
CA MET A 554 -11.11 22.62 -9.01
C MET A 554 -11.85 22.67 -7.69
N VAL A 555 -13.12 22.32 -7.71
CA VAL A 555 -13.94 22.11 -6.52
C VAL A 555 -14.18 20.61 -6.38
N VAL A 556 -13.85 20.03 -5.25
CA VAL A 556 -14.12 18.63 -4.94
C VAL A 556 -15.13 18.55 -3.80
N GLU A 557 -16.30 18.07 -4.11
CA GLU A 557 -17.39 17.85 -3.15
C GLU A 557 -17.21 16.55 -2.38
N ASN A 558 -17.54 16.54 -1.09
CA ASN A 558 -17.36 15.39 -0.19
C ASN A 558 -15.94 14.81 -0.30
N ALA A 559 -14.94 15.70 -0.23
CA ALA A 559 -13.54 15.35 -0.49
C ALA A 559 -12.98 14.27 0.43
N GLU A 560 -13.55 14.08 1.62
CA GLU A 560 -13.19 13.02 2.56
C GLU A 560 -13.47 11.59 2.03
N ARG A 561 -14.32 11.45 1.02
CA ARG A 561 -14.62 10.15 0.38
C ARG A 561 -13.54 9.70 -0.62
N PHE A 562 -12.62 10.59 -0.98
CA PHE A 562 -11.51 10.31 -1.89
C PHE A 562 -10.25 9.91 -1.14
N GLY A 563 -9.42 9.07 -1.75
CA GLY A 563 -8.04 8.84 -1.32
C GLY A 563 -7.16 10.08 -1.53
N LEU A 564 -6.14 10.28 -0.68
CA LEU A 564 -5.22 11.42 -0.85
C LEU A 564 -4.49 11.37 -2.20
N ALA A 565 -4.09 10.19 -2.65
CA ALA A 565 -3.48 9.99 -3.97
C ALA A 565 -4.42 10.40 -5.12
N GLN A 566 -5.73 10.08 -5.02
CA GLN A 566 -6.74 10.49 -6.00
C GLN A 566 -6.92 12.00 -6.00
N LEU A 567 -7.05 12.62 -4.82
CA LEU A 567 -7.14 14.09 -4.70
C LEU A 567 -5.90 14.78 -5.25
N HIS A 568 -4.72 14.21 -5.04
CA HIS A 568 -3.49 14.72 -5.61
C HIS A 568 -3.48 14.65 -7.15
N GLN A 569 -3.94 13.53 -7.72
CA GLN A 569 -4.07 13.39 -9.18
C GLN A 569 -5.08 14.38 -9.76
N LEU A 570 -6.23 14.58 -9.09
CA LEU A 570 -7.22 15.57 -9.46
C LEU A 570 -6.61 16.99 -9.40
N ARG A 571 -5.95 17.35 -8.30
CA ARG A 571 -5.24 18.62 -8.17
C ARG A 571 -4.25 18.86 -9.31
N GLY A 572 -3.57 17.83 -9.78
CA GLY A 572 -2.65 17.89 -10.92
C GLY A 572 -3.30 18.17 -12.27
N ARG A 573 -4.65 18.16 -12.36
CA ARG A 573 -5.39 18.54 -13.58
C ARG A 573 -5.51 20.03 -13.78
N ILE A 574 -5.31 20.82 -12.75
CA ILE A 574 -5.18 22.29 -12.81
C ILE A 574 -3.72 22.71 -12.69
N GLY A 575 -3.42 23.99 -12.86
CA GLY A 575 -2.05 24.52 -12.76
C GLY A 575 -1.14 24.15 -13.94
N ARG A 576 -1.72 23.88 -15.10
CA ARG A 576 -0.97 23.55 -16.32
C ARG A 576 -0.65 24.76 -17.21
N GLY A 577 -1.27 25.89 -16.93
CA GLY A 577 -0.99 27.19 -17.52
C GLY A 577 -0.11 28.06 -16.62
N ALA A 578 0.14 29.30 -17.05
CA ALA A 578 0.90 30.31 -16.30
C ALA A 578 0.10 30.94 -15.15
N HIS A 579 -1.21 30.72 -15.09
CA HIS A 579 -2.10 31.35 -14.11
C HIS A 579 -2.12 30.56 -12.79
N THR A 580 -2.28 31.33 -11.70
CA THR A 580 -2.50 30.74 -10.36
C THR A 580 -3.78 29.91 -10.36
N SER A 581 -3.73 28.74 -9.78
CA SER A 581 -4.84 27.79 -9.73
C SER A 581 -5.28 27.51 -8.31
N HIS A 582 -6.55 27.14 -8.14
CA HIS A 582 -7.19 26.98 -6.85
C HIS A 582 -7.89 25.61 -6.77
N CYS A 583 -7.45 24.77 -5.82
CA CYS A 583 -8.07 23.49 -5.50
C CYS A 583 -8.84 23.65 -4.19
N ILE A 584 -10.14 23.49 -4.22
CA ILE A 584 -11.03 23.69 -3.07
C ILE A 584 -11.66 22.35 -2.72
N LEU A 585 -11.34 21.84 -1.53
CA LEU A 585 -11.83 20.59 -0.99
C LEU A 585 -12.96 20.89 -0.02
N LEU A 586 -14.19 20.57 -0.39
CA LEU A 586 -15.36 20.69 0.47
C LEU A 586 -15.54 19.37 1.23
N ALA A 587 -15.36 19.42 2.55
CA ALA A 587 -15.47 18.28 3.43
C ALA A 587 -16.89 18.19 4.00
N GLY A 588 -17.67 17.18 3.58
CA GLY A 588 -19.02 16.93 4.10
C GLY A 588 -19.04 16.31 5.50
N ALA A 589 -17.93 15.67 5.92
CA ALA A 589 -17.84 14.97 7.19
C ALA A 589 -17.62 15.91 8.39
N LYS A 590 -18.26 15.55 9.50
CA LYS A 590 -18.08 16.22 10.80
C LYS A 590 -16.84 15.68 11.57
N SER A 591 -16.14 14.68 11.05
CA SER A 591 -14.99 14.05 11.71
C SER A 591 -13.75 14.94 11.61
N ALA A 592 -13.18 15.30 12.76
CA ALA A 592 -11.92 16.04 12.84
C ALA A 592 -10.76 15.29 12.14
N GLU A 593 -10.74 13.97 12.21
CA GLU A 593 -9.74 13.11 11.59
C GLU A 593 -9.78 13.20 10.05
N ALA A 594 -10.98 13.21 9.45
CA ALA A 594 -11.14 13.38 8.02
C ALA A 594 -10.64 14.75 7.54
N ILE A 595 -10.90 15.82 8.30
CA ILE A 595 -10.41 17.16 7.99
C ILE A 595 -8.89 17.25 8.12
N GLU A 596 -8.29 16.66 9.17
CA GLU A 596 -6.83 16.59 9.34
C GLU A 596 -6.16 15.87 8.18
N ARG A 597 -6.74 14.77 7.71
CA ARG A 597 -6.26 14.06 6.53
C ARG A 597 -6.25 14.96 5.28
N LEU A 598 -7.31 15.74 5.04
CA LEU A 598 -7.38 16.65 3.91
C LEU A 598 -6.37 17.82 4.02
N LYS A 599 -6.05 18.27 5.24
CA LYS A 599 -5.03 19.31 5.47
C LYS A 599 -3.64 18.90 5.00
N ILE A 600 -3.32 17.59 4.99
CA ILE A 600 -2.06 17.09 4.42
C ILE A 600 -1.89 17.54 2.97
N LEU A 601 -2.97 17.45 2.17
CA LEU A 601 -2.94 17.90 0.78
C LEU A 601 -2.80 19.43 0.65
N ALA A 602 -3.29 20.19 1.62
CA ALA A 602 -3.14 21.64 1.64
C ALA A 602 -1.72 22.07 2.01
N HIS A 603 -1.06 21.34 2.90
CA HIS A 603 0.31 21.66 3.36
C HIS A 603 1.40 21.14 2.42
N HIS A 604 1.16 20.03 1.74
CA HIS A 604 2.15 19.38 0.86
C HIS A 604 1.77 19.57 -0.62
N GLN A 605 2.74 20.07 -1.39
CA GLN A 605 2.62 20.13 -2.84
C GLN A 605 3.26 18.92 -3.53
N ASP A 606 4.22 18.28 -2.88
CA ASP A 606 4.92 17.10 -3.39
C ASP A 606 4.06 15.85 -3.24
N GLY A 607 3.86 15.14 -4.35
CA GLY A 607 3.07 13.92 -4.40
C GLY A 607 3.67 12.76 -3.60
N PHE A 608 5.00 12.68 -3.51
CA PHE A 608 5.67 11.63 -2.72
C PHE A 608 5.43 11.82 -1.22
N ALA A 609 5.55 13.05 -0.72
CA ALA A 609 5.24 13.37 0.68
C ALA A 609 3.78 13.07 1.03
N ILE A 610 2.84 13.34 0.09
CA ILE A 610 1.43 13.03 0.27
C ILE A 610 1.20 11.51 0.31
N ALA A 611 1.86 10.75 -0.57
CA ALA A 611 1.74 9.30 -0.62
C ALA A 611 2.32 8.64 0.64
N GLU A 612 3.44 9.14 1.17
CA GLU A 612 4.01 8.68 2.43
C GLU A 612 3.08 8.98 3.62
N ALA A 613 2.47 10.16 3.64
CA ALA A 613 1.49 10.51 4.67
C ALA A 613 0.22 9.65 4.59
N ASP A 614 -0.29 9.38 3.37
CA ASP A 614 -1.45 8.49 3.16
C ASP A 614 -1.13 7.05 3.60
N LEU A 615 0.09 6.56 3.30
CA LEU A 615 0.57 5.26 3.72
C LEU A 615 0.62 5.13 5.25
N ASN A 616 1.12 6.16 5.94
CA ASN A 616 1.19 6.19 7.40
C ASN A 616 -0.19 6.21 8.06
N LEU A 617 -1.18 6.85 7.44
CA LEU A 617 -2.53 6.94 7.98
C LEU A 617 -3.37 5.67 7.75
N ARG A 618 -3.27 5.06 6.56
CA ARG A 618 -4.12 3.92 6.16
C ARG A 618 -3.46 2.57 6.40
N GLY A 619 -2.15 2.54 6.49
CA GLY A 619 -1.37 1.30 6.43
C GLY A 619 -1.25 0.71 5.01
N PRO A 620 -0.31 -0.24 4.80
CA PRO A 620 0.00 -0.79 3.48
C PRO A 620 -1.14 -1.64 2.89
N GLY A 621 -2.00 -2.21 3.73
CA GLY A 621 -3.05 -3.15 3.32
C GLY A 621 -4.16 -2.52 2.48
N GLU A 622 -4.56 -1.28 2.78
CA GLU A 622 -5.60 -0.56 2.03
C GLU A 622 -5.08 0.07 0.73
N LEU A 623 -3.82 0.54 0.73
CA LEU A 623 -3.23 1.19 -0.46
C LEU A 623 -2.92 0.22 -1.60
N CYS A 624 -2.56 -1.01 -1.26
CA CYS A 624 -2.12 -2.00 -2.25
C CYS A 624 -3.25 -2.85 -2.81
N GLY A 625 -4.44 -2.84 -2.21
CA GLY A 625 -5.52 -3.77 -2.52
C GLY A 625 -4.95 -5.18 -2.64
N GLN A 626 -4.97 -5.99 -1.61
CA GLN A 626 -4.23 -7.28 -1.53
C GLN A 626 -4.34 -8.16 -2.79
N ALA A 627 -5.45 -8.07 -3.51
CA ALA A 627 -5.68 -8.83 -4.74
C ALA A 627 -5.02 -8.23 -6.00
N GLN A 628 -4.70 -6.92 -6.03
CA GLN A 628 -4.15 -6.25 -7.21
C GLN A 628 -2.62 -6.10 -7.17
N SER A 629 -2.02 -6.11 -5.97
CA SER A 629 -0.58 -5.86 -5.80
C SER A 629 0.30 -7.09 -6.02
N GLY A 630 -0.25 -8.31 -5.93
CA GLY A 630 0.53 -9.56 -6.00
C GLY A 630 1.53 -9.73 -4.85
N LEU A 631 1.40 -8.93 -3.78
CA LEU A 631 2.19 -9.06 -2.56
C LEU A 631 1.70 -10.26 -1.74
N PRO A 632 2.60 -11.03 -1.14
CA PRO A 632 2.21 -12.00 -0.14
C PRO A 632 1.69 -11.28 1.12
N PRO A 633 0.79 -11.89 1.88
CA PRO A 633 0.44 -11.37 3.20
C PRO A 633 1.65 -11.54 4.13
N PHE A 634 2.35 -10.45 4.43
CA PHE A 634 3.42 -10.47 5.42
C PHE A 634 2.83 -10.58 6.83
N ARG A 635 3.44 -11.42 7.67
CA ARG A 635 3.03 -11.61 9.08
C ARG A 635 3.75 -10.64 10.02
N PHE A 636 5.03 -10.36 9.75
CA PHE A 636 5.93 -9.60 10.60
C PHE A 636 6.38 -8.28 9.96
N ALA A 637 6.56 -8.26 8.64
CA ALA A 637 7.01 -7.07 7.95
C ALA A 637 5.90 -6.04 7.80
N ASP A 638 6.18 -4.82 8.25
CA ASP A 638 5.37 -3.63 8.05
C ASP A 638 6.05 -2.73 7.02
N LEU A 639 5.50 -2.72 5.80
CA LEU A 639 6.09 -1.96 4.69
C LEU A 639 6.14 -0.44 4.93
N CYS A 640 5.38 0.08 5.91
CA CYS A 640 5.45 1.49 6.30
C CYS A 640 6.65 1.78 7.21
N LYS A 641 6.94 0.86 8.13
CA LYS A 641 7.94 1.07 9.18
C LYS A 641 9.29 0.46 8.85
N ASP A 642 9.31 -0.62 8.06
CA ASP A 642 10.47 -1.48 7.85
C ASP A 642 11.26 -1.15 6.56
N LEU A 643 11.31 0.15 6.14
CA LEU A 643 12.02 0.58 4.93
C LEU A 643 13.47 0.11 4.88
N ALA A 644 14.19 0.32 5.98
CA ALA A 644 15.59 -0.07 6.07
C ALA A 644 15.78 -1.59 5.90
N LEU A 645 14.83 -2.39 6.43
CA LEU A 645 14.83 -3.84 6.27
C LEU A 645 14.57 -4.26 4.81
N VAL A 646 13.63 -3.58 4.11
CA VAL A 646 13.36 -3.83 2.69
C VAL A 646 14.61 -3.58 1.83
N GLN A 647 15.31 -2.47 2.06
CA GLN A 647 16.54 -2.14 1.33
C GLN A 647 17.64 -3.17 1.62
N LYS A 648 17.83 -3.52 2.87
CA LYS A 648 18.81 -4.53 3.29
C LYS A 648 18.51 -5.91 2.72
N ALA A 649 17.23 -6.32 2.71
CA ALA A 649 16.79 -7.58 2.11
C ALA A 649 17.11 -7.63 0.61
N ARG A 650 16.90 -6.53 -0.11
CA ARG A 650 17.23 -6.42 -1.54
C ARG A 650 18.72 -6.56 -1.80
N GLU A 651 19.56 -5.90 -0.99
CA GLU A 651 21.02 -6.00 -1.08
C GLU A 651 21.51 -7.44 -0.84
N LEU A 652 21.02 -8.08 0.24
CA LEU A 652 21.39 -9.45 0.56
C LEU A 652 20.91 -10.46 -0.48
N ALA A 653 19.69 -10.27 -1.02
CA ALA A 653 19.16 -11.12 -2.08
C ALA A 653 20.01 -11.03 -3.36
N ARG A 654 20.43 -9.82 -3.76
CA ARG A 654 21.33 -9.61 -4.91
C ARG A 654 22.66 -10.31 -4.69
N ALA A 655 23.32 -10.03 -3.56
CA ALA A 655 24.61 -10.65 -3.23
C ALA A 655 24.55 -12.18 -3.22
N GLN A 656 23.46 -12.77 -2.72
CA GLN A 656 23.29 -14.22 -2.68
C GLN A 656 23.12 -14.82 -4.09
N ILE A 657 22.41 -14.15 -5.00
CA ILE A 657 22.23 -14.62 -6.38
C ILE A 657 23.52 -14.46 -7.17
N GLU A 658 24.22 -13.34 -7.02
CA GLU A 658 25.53 -13.10 -7.67
C GLU A 658 26.56 -14.14 -7.22
N ALA A 659 26.65 -14.42 -5.91
CA ALA A 659 27.53 -15.48 -5.39
C ALA A 659 27.15 -16.88 -5.89
N ALA A 660 25.87 -17.19 -6.09
CA ALA A 660 25.40 -18.44 -6.67
C ALA A 660 25.76 -18.53 -8.17
N SER A 661 25.71 -17.40 -8.90
CA SER A 661 26.02 -17.38 -10.34
C SER A 661 27.53 -17.53 -10.63
N MET A 662 28.41 -17.12 -9.71
CA MET A 662 29.87 -17.30 -9.84
C MET A 662 30.33 -18.73 -9.59
N ARG A 663 29.47 -19.60 -9.04
CA ARG A 663 29.78 -21.02 -8.78
C ARG A 663 29.33 -21.97 -9.89
N HIS A 664 28.62 -21.46 -10.87
CA HIS A 664 28.20 -22.16 -12.11
C HIS A 664 28.86 -21.54 -13.33
#